data_de42a45cbff93578a4c6f4ea3a99c6ea
#
_entry.id   de42a45cbff93578a4c6f4ea3a99c6ea
#
_cell.length_a   1.000
_cell.length_b   1.000
_cell.length_c   1.000
_cell.angle_alpha   90.00
_cell.angle_beta   90.00
_cell.angle_gamma   90.00
#
_symmetry.space_group_name_H-M   'P 1'
#
loop_
_entity.id
_entity.type
_entity.pdbx_description
1 polymer ?
#
loop_
_entity_poly.entity_id
_entity_poly.type
_entity_poly.pdbx_seq_one_letter_code
_entity_poly.pdbx_strand_id
1 'polypeptide(L)'
;MKSVLSTLILFLSLNVISQDRMTPELLWQLKRIGEVAVSPDNSQIAFTMREYNVTEGTSESNIYLVSALGGEPKQLTTSKGTEHNLIWSLDGKEIYYLAEGRGGSNIFSLTIVDMLSKQLSQIKDGISGFKMSPDQKMVAFCKDVKLEKVTGAEIHTDMPKSDVRIIDDLMYRHWSDWEDGVRSHIFFTVFLNGKIEGQGVDIMEGELFDAPMKPFGGIEQFSIAPDNKSLVYVCKKLSGDAAALSTNSDVYSYNFESRQTTNLSTGNMGYDTDPAYSADGSKLAWLTMKKNGNEADKNDIVVYDVATKTYNNLTLSFDLTVTAFAWSEIMDKIFFKSVKEAVYQFYEYDFKSKNLRQITSGDNDFTSIAFAGDYLIGGRQNMNHPTDIYSVNIKSGEQKQLTDVNKAIYDKLQVGPIEKRWVTTTDGKKELVWVIFPPGFDKTKKYPALLYCQGGPQSAVSQFFSYRWNFQLMAANDYIIIAPNRRGLPGFGQEWNDAIQKDWGGQAMDDYLSAVDEIKKEPYVNADKIGAVGASYGGYSVYYLAGIHDNRFKCFISHCGLFNLESWYGTTEEVFFANSDIGGPYYGDAISESYTKNSPHRMVEKWNTPMLIFHGEQDFRVPVNQGMEAFQACQLKGIDSKMILFPNENHFVLNPQNAIIWHREFYAWLDKYLK
;
A
#
# COMPACT_ATOMS: atom_id res chain seq x y z
N MET A 1 -44.99 46.28 55.00
CA MET A 1 -43.81 46.19 54.08
C MET A 1 -43.43 44.71 53.93
N LYS A 2 -43.84 44.11 52.86
CA LYS A 2 -43.46 42.70 52.51
C LYS A 2 -42.43 42.77 51.43
N SER A 3 -41.21 42.32 51.74
CA SER A 3 -40.10 42.20 50.81
C SER A 3 -40.31 40.94 49.97
N VAL A 4 -40.39 41.09 48.64
CA VAL A 4 -40.39 39.99 47.65
C VAL A 4 -38.95 39.80 47.21
N LEU A 5 -38.36 38.64 47.55
CA LEU A 5 -37.02 38.20 47.07
C LEU A 5 -37.23 37.47 45.77
N SER A 6 -36.86 38.08 44.63
CA SER A 6 -36.86 37.42 43.30
C SER A 6 -35.59 36.65 43.15
N THR A 7 -35.67 35.29 43.15
CA THR A 7 -34.57 34.40 42.82
C THR A 7 -34.44 34.30 41.29
N LEU A 8 -33.36 34.82 40.73
CA LEU A 8 -33.00 34.72 39.32
C LEU A 8 -32.34 33.36 39.07
N ILE A 9 -33.07 32.43 38.47
CA ILE A 9 -32.51 31.12 38.05
C ILE A 9 -31.82 31.33 36.70
N LEU A 10 -30.47 31.29 36.70
CA LEU A 10 -29.67 31.34 35.51
C LEU A 10 -29.67 29.93 34.86
N PHE A 11 -30.44 29.75 33.78
CA PHE A 11 -30.31 28.56 32.92
C PHE A 11 -29.01 28.65 32.14
N LEU A 12 -27.98 27.96 32.59
CA LEU A 12 -26.84 27.62 31.73
C LEU A 12 -27.30 26.55 30.72
N SER A 13 -27.60 26.96 29.52
CA SER A 13 -27.74 26.04 28.39
C SER A 13 -26.37 25.46 28.12
N LEU A 14 -26.09 24.26 28.62
CA LEU A 14 -25.01 23.40 28.10
C LEU A 14 -25.37 23.08 26.64
N ASN A 15 -24.72 23.77 25.71
CA ASN A 15 -24.69 23.32 24.35
C ASN A 15 -23.93 21.98 24.32
N VAL A 16 -24.65 20.86 24.40
CA VAL A 16 -24.10 19.55 24.06
C VAL A 16 -23.86 19.62 22.59
N ILE A 17 -22.61 19.88 22.18
CA ILE A 17 -22.18 19.70 20.82
C ILE A 17 -22.33 18.20 20.58
N SER A 18 -23.33 17.82 19.79
CA SER A 18 -23.48 16.46 19.29
C SER A 18 -22.22 16.15 18.50
N GLN A 19 -21.41 15.22 18.99
CA GLN A 19 -20.27 14.73 18.22
C GLN A 19 -20.77 13.81 17.12
N ASP A 20 -20.26 14.01 15.90
CA ASP A 20 -20.61 13.22 14.74
C ASP A 20 -19.93 11.84 14.80
N ARG A 21 -20.55 10.82 14.24
CA ARG A 21 -19.93 9.52 14.00
C ARG A 21 -19.38 9.46 12.57
N MET A 22 -18.34 8.68 12.35
CA MET A 22 -17.81 8.44 11.02
C MET A 22 -18.87 7.81 10.11
N THR A 23 -19.05 8.37 8.91
CA THR A 23 -19.91 7.83 7.85
C THR A 23 -19.09 7.61 6.59
N PRO A 24 -19.56 6.80 5.61
CA PRO A 24 -18.86 6.65 4.33
C PRO A 24 -18.64 7.99 3.63
N GLU A 25 -19.62 8.86 3.62
CA GLU A 25 -19.54 10.17 2.99
C GLU A 25 -18.52 11.08 3.69
N LEU A 26 -18.48 11.05 5.03
CA LEU A 26 -17.51 11.82 5.81
C LEU A 26 -16.08 11.30 5.62
N LEU A 27 -15.91 9.97 5.56
CA LEU A 27 -14.62 9.33 5.26
C LEU A 27 -14.04 9.80 3.92
N TRP A 28 -14.88 9.96 2.91
CA TRP A 28 -14.47 10.41 1.57
C TRP A 28 -14.25 11.93 1.48
N GLN A 29 -14.71 12.72 2.46
CA GLN A 29 -14.38 14.14 2.58
C GLN A 29 -13.01 14.39 3.22
N LEU A 30 -12.39 13.39 3.83
CA LEU A 30 -11.07 13.53 4.45
C LEU A 30 -10.02 13.81 3.39
N LYS A 31 -9.23 14.86 3.63
CA LYS A 31 -8.06 15.22 2.85
C LYS A 31 -6.96 14.18 3.05
N ARG A 32 -6.25 13.86 1.98
CA ARG A 32 -5.23 12.81 1.97
C ARG A 32 -3.87 13.39 1.62
N ILE A 33 -2.96 13.41 2.58
CA ILE A 33 -1.56 13.76 2.34
C ILE A 33 -0.92 12.65 1.51
N GLY A 34 -0.25 13.06 0.43
CA GLY A 34 0.52 12.19 -0.47
C GLY A 34 2.02 12.31 -0.25
N GLU A 35 2.74 12.76 -1.28
CA GLU A 35 4.19 12.93 -1.26
C GLU A 35 4.65 14.04 -0.33
N VAL A 36 5.86 13.88 0.22
CA VAL A 36 6.49 14.83 1.13
C VAL A 36 7.92 15.09 0.66
N ALA A 37 8.28 16.37 0.47
CA ALA A 37 9.61 16.81 0.05
C ALA A 37 10.14 17.90 0.98
N VAL A 38 11.31 17.67 1.57
CA VAL A 38 11.98 18.62 2.48
C VAL A 38 12.83 19.61 1.67
N SER A 39 12.78 20.91 2.01
CA SER A 39 13.62 21.93 1.36
C SER A 39 15.12 21.73 1.65
N PRO A 40 16.03 22.19 0.76
CA PRO A 40 17.47 21.99 0.94
C PRO A 40 18.03 22.59 2.24
N ASP A 41 17.42 23.63 2.78
CA ASP A 41 17.79 24.26 4.05
C ASP A 41 17.08 23.65 5.28
N ASN A 42 16.27 22.59 5.07
CA ASN A 42 15.47 21.91 6.08
C ASN A 42 14.44 22.79 6.80
N SER A 43 14.10 23.99 6.25
CA SER A 43 13.19 24.94 6.90
C SER A 43 11.72 24.76 6.51
N GLN A 44 11.46 24.15 5.35
CA GLN A 44 10.12 23.99 4.78
C GLN A 44 9.89 22.58 4.26
N ILE A 45 8.62 22.21 4.21
CA ILE A 45 8.17 20.90 3.70
C ILE A 45 7.08 21.16 2.67
N ALA A 46 7.35 20.78 1.43
CA ALA A 46 6.33 20.70 0.39
C ALA A 46 5.66 19.35 0.43
N PHE A 47 4.37 19.31 0.18
CA PHE A 47 3.63 18.05 0.11
C PHE A 47 2.42 18.17 -0.82
N THR A 48 1.98 17.03 -1.35
CA THR A 48 0.73 16.96 -2.10
C THR A 48 -0.44 16.63 -1.17
N MET A 49 -1.58 17.23 -1.45
CA MET A 49 -2.83 16.91 -0.76
C MET A 49 -3.94 16.66 -1.77
N ARG A 50 -4.56 15.48 -1.65
CA ARG A 50 -5.66 15.05 -2.52
C ARG A 50 -7.00 15.25 -1.84
N GLU A 51 -7.94 15.80 -2.60
CA GLU A 51 -9.35 15.97 -2.21
C GLU A 51 -10.24 15.28 -3.25
N TYR A 52 -11.35 14.70 -2.80
CA TYR A 52 -12.29 13.98 -3.65
C TYR A 52 -13.61 14.74 -3.77
N ASN A 53 -14.12 14.86 -4.97
CA ASN A 53 -15.51 15.25 -5.24
C ASN A 53 -16.31 14.00 -5.56
N VAL A 54 -16.99 13.46 -4.55
CA VAL A 54 -17.80 12.23 -4.70
C VAL A 54 -18.95 12.42 -5.71
N THR A 55 -19.56 13.60 -5.73
CA THR A 55 -20.70 13.89 -6.65
C THR A 55 -20.27 13.83 -8.11
N GLU A 56 -19.11 14.42 -8.41
CA GLU A 56 -18.58 14.43 -9.79
C GLU A 56 -17.75 13.17 -10.12
N GLY A 57 -17.43 12.35 -9.12
CA GLY A 57 -16.56 11.16 -9.28
C GLY A 57 -15.10 11.51 -9.60
N THR A 58 -14.62 12.70 -9.19
CA THR A 58 -13.29 13.22 -9.51
C THR A 58 -12.43 13.42 -8.26
N SER A 59 -11.13 13.63 -8.46
CA SER A 59 -10.22 14.06 -7.40
C SER A 59 -9.21 15.08 -7.94
N GLU A 60 -8.73 15.94 -7.06
CA GLU A 60 -7.67 16.91 -7.33
C GLU A 60 -6.52 16.65 -6.35
N SER A 61 -5.28 16.80 -6.82
CA SER A 61 -4.09 16.74 -5.98
C SER A 61 -3.27 18.00 -6.21
N ASN A 62 -3.16 18.84 -5.18
CA ASN A 62 -2.47 20.14 -5.24
C ASN A 62 -1.27 20.17 -4.28
N ILE A 63 -0.33 21.11 -4.55
CA ILE A 63 0.89 21.30 -3.77
C ILE A 63 0.64 22.27 -2.63
N TYR A 64 1.08 21.88 -1.44
CA TYR A 64 1.02 22.66 -0.20
C TYR A 64 2.41 22.82 0.40
N LEU A 65 2.57 23.84 1.24
CA LEU A 65 3.80 24.15 1.94
C LEU A 65 3.52 24.33 3.43
N VAL A 66 4.36 23.75 4.28
CA VAL A 66 4.34 23.97 5.72
C VAL A 66 5.75 24.20 6.24
N SER A 67 5.90 24.99 7.31
CA SER A 67 7.18 25.13 8.01
C SER A 67 7.62 23.80 8.65
N ALA A 68 8.91 23.51 8.67
CA ALA A 68 9.48 22.38 9.44
C ALA A 68 9.24 22.53 10.96
N LEU A 69 8.80 23.71 11.42
CA LEU A 69 8.34 23.94 12.79
C LEU A 69 6.84 23.69 12.98
N GLY A 70 6.12 23.32 11.90
CA GLY A 70 4.69 23.15 11.87
C GLY A 70 3.90 24.45 11.68
N GLY A 71 2.59 24.35 11.60
CA GLY A 71 1.67 25.48 11.40
C GLY A 71 0.59 25.16 10.36
N GLU A 72 -0.16 26.21 9.96
CA GLU A 72 -1.18 26.05 8.92
C GLU A 72 -0.55 25.86 7.56
N PRO A 73 -0.89 24.81 6.81
CA PRO A 73 -0.40 24.59 5.47
C PRO A 73 -0.87 25.67 4.49
N LYS A 74 0.06 26.22 3.71
CA LYS A 74 -0.23 27.16 2.63
C LYS A 74 -0.41 26.40 1.31
N GLN A 75 -1.56 26.54 0.66
CA GLN A 75 -1.79 26.01 -0.69
C GLN A 75 -0.98 26.83 -1.70
N LEU A 76 -0.22 26.16 -2.55
CA LEU A 76 0.61 26.80 -3.59
C LEU A 76 -0.01 26.69 -4.98
N THR A 77 -0.78 25.63 -5.26
CA THR A 77 -1.41 25.39 -6.56
C THR A 77 -2.90 25.12 -6.40
N THR A 78 -3.68 25.34 -7.47
CA THR A 78 -5.13 25.17 -7.50
C THR A 78 -5.57 24.49 -8.80
N SER A 79 -4.80 23.51 -9.29
CA SER A 79 -5.14 22.77 -10.52
C SER A 79 -6.30 21.83 -10.27
N LYS A 80 -7.01 21.49 -11.35
CA LYS A 80 -8.07 20.45 -11.33
C LYS A 80 -7.54 19.06 -11.63
N GLY A 81 -6.23 18.92 -11.78
CA GLY A 81 -5.58 17.66 -12.10
C GLY A 81 -4.86 17.05 -10.90
N THR A 82 -3.95 16.14 -11.19
CA THR A 82 -3.06 15.54 -10.21
C THR A 82 -1.67 16.10 -10.37
N GLU A 83 -1.17 16.76 -9.33
CA GLU A 83 0.21 17.20 -9.20
C GLU A 83 0.95 16.23 -8.28
N HIS A 84 2.15 15.83 -8.67
CA HIS A 84 2.94 14.82 -7.95
C HIS A 84 4.43 14.91 -8.31
N ASN A 85 5.26 14.04 -7.72
CA ASN A 85 6.70 13.93 -7.96
C ASN A 85 7.45 15.25 -7.63
N LEU A 86 7.40 15.64 -6.35
CA LEU A 86 7.95 16.92 -5.89
C LEU A 86 9.48 16.88 -5.71
N ILE A 87 10.20 17.80 -6.35
CA ILE A 87 11.64 17.97 -6.19
C ILE A 87 11.94 19.46 -5.97
N TRP A 88 12.63 19.81 -4.89
CA TRP A 88 13.08 21.17 -4.65
C TRP A 88 14.25 21.57 -5.56
N SER A 89 14.28 22.83 -6.00
CA SER A 89 15.50 23.43 -6.57
C SER A 89 16.59 23.55 -5.49
N LEU A 90 17.87 23.54 -5.91
CA LEU A 90 19.00 23.59 -4.97
C LEU A 90 19.03 24.86 -4.11
N ASP A 91 18.51 25.98 -4.63
CA ASP A 91 18.42 27.22 -3.90
C ASP A 91 17.14 27.39 -3.07
N GLY A 92 16.27 26.37 -3.07
CA GLY A 92 15.03 26.34 -2.30
C GLY A 92 13.94 27.31 -2.78
N LYS A 93 14.06 27.89 -3.99
CA LYS A 93 13.09 28.88 -4.48
C LYS A 93 12.01 28.33 -5.38
N GLU A 94 12.23 27.15 -5.95
CA GLU A 94 11.30 26.49 -6.84
C GLU A 94 11.05 25.04 -6.41
N ILE A 95 9.88 24.52 -6.77
CA ILE A 95 9.55 23.10 -6.71
C ILE A 95 9.33 22.62 -8.15
N TYR A 96 10.07 21.58 -8.55
CA TYR A 96 9.81 20.86 -9.79
C TYR A 96 8.79 19.77 -9.51
N TYR A 97 7.83 19.56 -10.42
CA TYR A 97 6.76 18.61 -10.23
C TYR A 97 6.17 18.14 -11.56
N LEU A 98 5.41 17.06 -11.53
CA LEU A 98 4.63 16.59 -12.67
C LEU A 98 3.19 17.10 -12.59
N ALA A 99 2.68 17.50 -13.73
CA ALA A 99 1.29 17.87 -13.95
C ALA A 99 0.90 17.65 -15.41
N GLU A 100 -0.40 17.58 -15.67
CA GLU A 100 -0.93 17.56 -17.02
C GLU A 100 -0.63 18.85 -17.76
N GLY A 101 -0.11 18.74 -18.97
CA GLY A 101 0.32 19.88 -19.76
C GLY A 101 0.22 19.63 -21.28
N ARG A 102 0.96 20.42 -22.05
CA ARG A 102 1.04 20.18 -23.49
C ARG A 102 1.86 18.93 -23.76
N GLY A 103 1.24 17.94 -24.42
CA GLY A 103 1.85 16.68 -24.78
C GLY A 103 1.71 15.58 -23.74
N GLY A 104 0.80 15.73 -22.77
CA GLY A 104 0.56 14.80 -21.68
C GLY A 104 1.17 15.29 -20.37
N SER A 105 1.35 14.41 -19.38
CA SER A 105 2.01 14.74 -18.12
C SER A 105 3.48 15.14 -18.34
N ASN A 106 3.87 16.31 -17.86
CA ASN A 106 5.19 16.90 -18.11
C ASN A 106 5.73 17.57 -16.85
N ILE A 107 7.03 17.97 -16.88
CA ILE A 107 7.71 18.62 -15.77
C ILE A 107 7.40 20.12 -15.79
N PHE A 108 6.99 20.63 -14.62
CA PHE A 108 6.76 22.03 -14.33
C PHE A 108 7.69 22.51 -13.23
N SER A 109 7.95 23.83 -13.18
CA SER A 109 8.46 24.52 -11.99
C SER A 109 7.38 25.39 -11.37
N LEU A 110 7.38 25.46 -10.05
CA LEU A 110 6.55 26.36 -9.24
C LEU A 110 7.45 27.26 -8.41
N THR A 111 7.41 28.57 -8.65
CA THR A 111 8.12 29.56 -7.83
C THR A 111 7.39 29.75 -6.50
N ILE A 112 8.09 29.60 -5.36
CA ILE A 112 7.46 29.63 -4.02
C ILE A 112 6.90 31.02 -3.66
N VAL A 113 7.60 32.09 -4.04
CA VAL A 113 7.23 33.48 -3.67
C VAL A 113 5.99 33.93 -4.43
N ASP A 114 6.02 33.79 -5.75
CA ASP A 114 4.99 34.31 -6.65
C ASP A 114 3.88 33.29 -6.95
N MET A 115 4.09 32.03 -6.58
CA MET A 115 3.18 30.90 -6.86
C MET A 115 2.90 30.76 -8.37
N LEU A 116 3.91 31.01 -9.21
CA LEU A 116 3.80 30.91 -10.66
C LEU A 116 4.33 29.57 -11.15
N SER A 117 3.49 28.86 -11.89
CA SER A 117 3.85 27.60 -12.53
C SER A 117 4.26 27.79 -13.97
N LYS A 118 5.30 27.06 -14.40
CA LYS A 118 5.82 27.09 -15.77
C LYS A 118 6.17 25.68 -16.23
N GLN A 119 5.68 25.28 -17.40
CA GLN A 119 6.08 24.01 -18.02
C GLN A 119 7.53 24.07 -18.50
N LEU A 120 8.35 23.11 -18.07
CA LEU A 120 9.78 23.03 -18.38
C LEU A 120 10.11 22.02 -19.50
N SER A 121 9.29 20.99 -19.66
CA SER A 121 9.45 19.96 -20.67
C SER A 121 8.26 19.91 -21.62
N GLN A 122 8.46 19.36 -22.82
CA GLN A 122 7.40 19.04 -23.76
C GLN A 122 7.72 17.69 -24.40
N ILE A 123 7.66 16.66 -23.55
CA ILE A 123 7.91 15.27 -23.95
C ILE A 123 6.60 14.74 -24.52
N LYS A 124 6.69 14.21 -25.74
CA LYS A 124 5.53 13.63 -26.44
C LYS A 124 4.99 12.41 -25.70
N ASP A 125 3.68 12.31 -25.61
CA ASP A 125 2.93 11.24 -24.93
C ASP A 125 3.09 11.23 -23.39
N GLY A 126 3.81 12.25 -22.83
CA GLY A 126 3.97 12.43 -21.40
C GLY A 126 5.02 11.52 -20.75
N ILE A 127 5.14 11.68 -19.44
CA ILE A 127 6.04 10.89 -18.57
C ILE A 127 5.31 10.53 -17.27
N SER A 128 5.69 9.41 -16.64
CA SER A 128 5.07 8.93 -15.42
C SER A 128 5.84 9.29 -14.14
N GLY A 129 7.12 9.66 -14.25
CA GLY A 129 7.97 10.02 -13.12
C GLY A 129 9.30 10.60 -13.58
N PHE A 130 9.97 11.38 -12.71
CA PHE A 130 11.30 11.91 -13.01
C PHE A 130 12.15 12.06 -11.75
N LYS A 131 13.47 12.05 -11.92
CA LYS A 131 14.48 12.47 -10.95
C LYS A 131 15.47 13.42 -11.56
N MET A 132 15.98 14.34 -10.76
CA MET A 132 17.11 15.19 -11.16
C MET A 132 18.41 14.67 -10.55
N SER A 133 19.52 14.88 -11.25
CA SER A 133 20.84 14.66 -10.65
C SER A 133 21.04 15.57 -9.41
N PRO A 134 21.91 15.19 -8.45
CA PRO A 134 22.14 15.99 -7.27
C PRO A 134 22.59 17.45 -7.55
N ASP A 135 23.28 17.70 -8.67
CA ASP A 135 23.65 19.04 -9.13
C ASP A 135 22.60 19.69 -10.06
N GLN A 136 21.48 19.00 -10.29
CA GLN A 136 20.34 19.40 -11.13
C GLN A 136 20.71 19.80 -12.57
N LYS A 137 21.77 19.21 -13.15
CA LYS A 137 22.11 19.43 -14.56
C LYS A 137 21.57 18.34 -15.49
N MET A 138 21.16 17.20 -14.93
CA MET A 138 20.57 16.09 -15.66
C MET A 138 19.20 15.73 -15.07
N VAL A 139 18.34 15.24 -15.94
CA VAL A 139 17.02 14.68 -15.59
C VAL A 139 16.93 13.27 -16.17
N ALA A 140 16.53 12.31 -15.33
CA ALA A 140 16.08 11.00 -15.78
C ALA A 140 14.56 10.93 -15.57
N PHE A 141 13.83 10.30 -16.50
CA PHE A 141 12.38 10.22 -16.45
C PHE A 141 11.86 8.91 -17.05
N CYS A 142 10.70 8.50 -16.62
CA CYS A 142 10.03 7.29 -17.08
C CYS A 142 9.02 7.62 -18.18
N LYS A 143 9.08 6.88 -19.29
CA LYS A 143 8.19 7.04 -20.42
C LYS A 143 7.80 5.68 -20.98
N ASP A 144 6.54 5.56 -21.35
CA ASP A 144 6.04 4.37 -22.03
C ASP A 144 6.46 4.34 -23.49
N VAL A 145 6.92 3.16 -23.95
CA VAL A 145 7.39 2.90 -25.31
C VAL A 145 6.63 1.70 -25.87
N LYS A 146 5.95 1.89 -27.01
CA LYS A 146 5.30 0.79 -27.73
C LYS A 146 6.33 0.00 -28.50
N LEU A 147 6.57 -1.27 -28.13
CA LEU A 147 7.60 -2.13 -28.69
C LEU A 147 7.03 -3.33 -29.46
N GLU A 148 5.89 -3.84 -29.06
CA GLU A 148 5.30 -5.06 -29.60
C GLU A 148 3.87 -4.81 -30.12
N LYS A 149 3.46 -5.60 -31.12
CA LYS A 149 2.13 -5.63 -31.67
C LYS A 149 1.38 -6.81 -31.06
N VAL A 150 0.29 -6.56 -30.34
CA VAL A 150 -0.44 -7.59 -29.60
C VAL A 150 -1.93 -7.64 -29.93
N THR A 151 -2.47 -6.63 -30.64
CA THR A 151 -3.87 -6.63 -31.05
C THR A 151 -4.05 -7.09 -32.50
N GLY A 152 -5.22 -7.67 -32.80
CA GLY A 152 -5.54 -8.10 -34.15
C GLY A 152 -5.44 -6.96 -35.18
N ALA A 153 -5.84 -5.74 -34.82
CA ALA A 153 -5.74 -4.57 -35.69
C ALA A 153 -4.29 -4.16 -36.00
N GLU A 154 -3.36 -4.36 -35.05
CA GLU A 154 -1.93 -4.07 -35.26
C GLU A 154 -1.22 -5.12 -36.09
N ILE A 155 -1.62 -6.40 -35.95
CA ILE A 155 -1.01 -7.55 -36.64
C ILE A 155 -1.63 -7.71 -38.03
N HIS A 156 -2.96 -7.60 -38.12
CA HIS A 156 -3.74 -7.70 -39.36
C HIS A 156 -4.22 -6.30 -39.78
N THR A 157 -3.35 -5.51 -40.37
CA THR A 157 -3.59 -4.09 -40.69
C THR A 157 -4.73 -3.85 -41.70
N ASP A 158 -5.17 -4.89 -42.40
CA ASP A 158 -6.37 -4.89 -43.26
C ASP A 158 -7.67 -4.99 -42.44
N MET A 159 -7.60 -5.29 -41.14
CA MET A 159 -8.73 -5.38 -40.20
C MET A 159 -8.65 -4.35 -39.07
N PRO A 160 -8.64 -3.03 -39.34
CA PRO A 160 -8.33 -1.98 -38.35
C PRO A 160 -9.40 -1.79 -37.27
N LYS A 161 -10.54 -2.44 -37.37
CA LYS A 161 -11.62 -2.41 -36.36
C LYS A 161 -11.66 -3.65 -35.48
N SER A 162 -10.69 -4.55 -35.61
CA SER A 162 -10.57 -5.72 -34.76
C SER A 162 -10.12 -5.32 -33.36
N ASP A 163 -10.81 -5.83 -32.33
CA ASP A 163 -10.51 -5.64 -30.90
C ASP A 163 -9.94 -6.91 -30.23
N VAL A 164 -9.60 -7.93 -31.02
CA VAL A 164 -9.04 -9.18 -30.49
C VAL A 164 -7.63 -8.96 -29.97
N ARG A 165 -7.29 -9.60 -28.86
CA ARG A 165 -5.93 -9.78 -28.39
C ARG A 165 -5.40 -11.12 -28.86
N ILE A 166 -4.15 -11.15 -29.35
CA ILE A 166 -3.47 -12.36 -29.78
C ILE A 166 -2.38 -12.61 -28.76
N ILE A 167 -2.51 -13.71 -28.02
CA ILE A 167 -1.69 -14.04 -26.84
C ILE A 167 -1.06 -15.40 -27.09
N ASP A 168 0.27 -15.46 -27.04
CA ASP A 168 1.06 -16.67 -27.26
C ASP A 168 2.12 -16.91 -26.19
N ASP A 169 2.21 -16.02 -25.17
CA ASP A 169 3.15 -16.15 -24.05
C ASP A 169 2.55 -15.65 -22.72
N LEU A 170 3.24 -15.90 -21.61
CA LEU A 170 3.01 -15.35 -20.29
C LEU A 170 3.92 -14.10 -20.13
N MET A 171 3.71 -13.20 -19.22
CA MET A 171 2.54 -12.78 -18.44
C MET A 171 1.68 -11.85 -19.29
N TYR A 172 0.59 -12.30 -19.84
CA TYR A 172 -0.24 -11.50 -20.77
C TYR A 172 -1.12 -10.45 -20.07
N ARG A 173 -1.12 -10.44 -18.75
CA ARG A 173 -1.76 -9.44 -17.89
C ARG A 173 -1.08 -9.41 -16.53
N HIS A 174 -1.20 -8.27 -15.83
CA HIS A 174 -0.60 -8.08 -14.52
C HIS A 174 -1.51 -7.17 -13.66
N TRP A 175 -1.91 -7.63 -12.49
CA TRP A 175 -2.84 -6.98 -11.54
C TRP A 175 -4.17 -6.55 -12.14
N SER A 176 -4.23 -5.43 -12.85
CA SER A 176 -5.44 -4.84 -13.47
C SER A 176 -5.26 -4.59 -14.96
N ASP A 177 -4.05 -4.75 -15.47
CA ASP A 177 -3.69 -4.33 -16.82
C ASP A 177 -3.40 -5.53 -17.73
N TRP A 178 -3.83 -5.40 -18.98
CA TRP A 178 -3.42 -6.31 -20.02
C TRP A 178 -2.07 -5.88 -20.58
N GLU A 179 -1.21 -6.84 -20.87
CA GLU A 179 -0.01 -6.56 -21.64
C GLU A 179 -0.42 -6.12 -23.06
N ASP A 180 -0.10 -4.89 -23.38
CA ASP A 180 -0.46 -4.24 -24.65
C ASP A 180 0.75 -4.00 -25.54
N GLY A 181 1.91 -4.55 -25.20
CA GLY A 181 3.18 -4.37 -25.89
C GLY A 181 3.85 -3.03 -25.62
N VAL A 182 3.40 -2.33 -24.56
CA VAL A 182 4.01 -1.09 -24.07
C VAL A 182 4.90 -1.42 -22.87
N ARG A 183 6.14 -0.90 -22.87
CA ARG A 183 7.08 -1.04 -21.76
C ARG A 183 7.42 0.32 -21.19
N SER A 184 7.58 0.40 -19.87
CA SER A 184 8.11 1.58 -19.22
C SER A 184 9.63 1.59 -19.34
N HIS A 185 10.18 2.63 -19.97
CA HIS A 185 11.63 2.83 -20.11
C HIS A 185 12.09 4.08 -19.39
N ILE A 186 13.36 4.06 -18.96
CA ILE A 186 14.02 5.23 -18.38
C ILE A 186 14.76 5.98 -19.48
N PHE A 187 14.50 7.28 -19.55
CA PHE A 187 15.17 8.22 -20.43
C PHE A 187 16.01 9.19 -19.61
N PHE A 188 17.06 9.76 -20.21
CA PHE A 188 17.79 10.86 -19.60
C PHE A 188 18.02 12.00 -20.58
N THR A 189 18.14 13.22 -20.05
CA THR A 189 18.46 14.42 -20.81
C THR A 189 19.12 15.46 -19.92
N VAL A 190 19.60 16.55 -20.52
CA VAL A 190 20.17 17.67 -19.77
C VAL A 190 19.10 18.68 -19.33
N PHE A 191 19.31 19.26 -18.16
CA PHE A 191 18.56 20.41 -17.68
C PHE A 191 19.46 21.63 -17.78
N LEU A 192 19.12 22.54 -18.69
CA LEU A 192 19.95 23.71 -18.99
C LEU A 192 19.09 24.97 -19.06
N ASN A 193 19.54 26.04 -18.40
CA ASN A 193 18.88 27.36 -18.42
C ASN A 193 17.39 27.30 -18.05
N GLY A 194 17.02 26.47 -17.10
CA GLY A 194 15.64 26.31 -16.64
C GLY A 194 14.72 25.62 -17.68
N LYS A 195 15.28 24.76 -18.54
CA LYS A 195 14.54 24.00 -19.55
C LYS A 195 15.10 22.58 -19.67
N ILE A 196 14.21 21.68 -20.04
CA ILE A 196 14.51 20.32 -20.43
C ILE A 196 14.37 20.25 -21.94
N GLU A 197 15.44 19.90 -22.64
CA GLU A 197 15.50 19.93 -24.11
C GLU A 197 15.35 18.52 -24.70
N GLY A 198 14.59 18.44 -25.79
CA GLY A 198 14.43 17.22 -26.59
C GLY A 198 13.49 16.19 -25.95
N GLN A 199 13.59 14.96 -26.43
CA GLN A 199 12.75 13.83 -26.00
C GLN A 199 13.51 12.86 -25.08
N GLY A 200 14.78 13.17 -24.75
CA GLY A 200 15.66 12.31 -23.98
C GLY A 200 16.29 11.16 -24.79
N VAL A 201 17.24 10.48 -24.16
CA VAL A 201 17.90 9.28 -24.68
C VAL A 201 17.36 8.10 -23.88
N ASP A 202 16.80 7.11 -24.57
CA ASP A 202 16.35 5.86 -23.99
C ASP A 202 17.56 5.01 -23.57
N ILE A 203 17.68 4.64 -22.30
CA ILE A 203 18.78 3.80 -21.82
C ILE A 203 18.53 2.31 -22.07
N MET A 204 17.32 1.96 -22.47
CA MET A 204 16.85 0.59 -22.68
C MET A 204 16.39 0.35 -24.12
N GLU A 205 16.86 1.18 -25.08
CA GLU A 205 16.42 1.12 -26.48
C GLU A 205 16.41 -0.31 -27.03
N GLY A 206 15.22 -0.78 -27.42
CA GLY A 206 15.00 -2.13 -27.97
C GLY A 206 14.88 -3.25 -26.93
N GLU A 207 14.97 -2.99 -25.64
CA GLU A 207 14.73 -3.98 -24.59
C GLU A 207 13.22 -4.15 -24.33
N LEU A 208 12.76 -5.39 -24.20
CA LEU A 208 11.34 -5.73 -23.96
C LEU A 208 11.01 -5.86 -22.48
N PHE A 209 11.60 -5.01 -21.62
CA PHE A 209 11.45 -5.07 -20.17
C PHE A 209 10.99 -3.73 -19.62
N ASP A 210 10.36 -3.76 -18.44
CA ASP A 210 9.93 -2.57 -17.74
C ASP A 210 10.98 -2.07 -16.73
N ALA A 211 11.32 -0.79 -16.78
CA ALA A 211 11.99 -0.07 -15.72
C ALA A 211 11.46 1.38 -15.66
N PRO A 212 10.78 1.78 -14.56
CA PRO A 212 10.45 0.99 -13.37
C PRO A 212 9.59 -0.24 -13.65
N MET A 213 9.70 -1.24 -12.77
CA MET A 213 8.97 -2.50 -12.93
C MET A 213 7.48 -2.33 -12.68
N LYS A 214 6.65 -2.88 -13.56
CA LYS A 214 5.22 -3.00 -13.30
C LYS A 214 4.95 -4.06 -12.22
N PRO A 215 3.81 -3.95 -11.47
CA PRO A 215 2.76 -2.94 -11.63
C PRO A 215 2.97 -1.69 -10.75
N PHE A 216 3.83 -1.74 -9.73
CA PHE A 216 3.89 -0.72 -8.67
C PHE A 216 5.21 0.05 -8.61
N GLY A 217 6.18 -0.26 -9.45
CA GLY A 217 7.46 0.44 -9.48
C GLY A 217 7.33 1.88 -9.96
N GLY A 218 8.08 2.78 -9.34
CA GLY A 218 8.11 4.21 -9.63
C GLY A 218 9.52 4.79 -9.59
N ILE A 219 9.60 6.06 -9.28
CA ILE A 219 10.88 6.79 -9.25
C ILE A 219 11.87 6.27 -8.19
N GLU A 220 11.41 5.56 -7.16
CA GLU A 220 12.27 4.90 -6.17
C GLU A 220 13.18 3.85 -6.81
N GLN A 221 12.80 3.29 -7.95
CA GLN A 221 13.53 2.20 -8.60
C GLN A 221 14.70 2.65 -9.48
N PHE A 222 15.05 3.93 -9.49
CA PHE A 222 16.28 4.40 -10.16
C PHE A 222 16.91 5.58 -9.43
N SER A 223 18.23 5.79 -9.64
CA SER A 223 18.98 6.87 -9.01
C SER A 223 20.14 7.32 -9.91
N ILE A 224 20.31 8.64 -10.12
CA ILE A 224 21.43 9.20 -10.86
C ILE A 224 22.63 9.30 -9.92
N ALA A 225 23.80 8.86 -10.38
CA ALA A 225 25.04 8.98 -9.62
C ALA A 225 25.42 10.44 -9.41
N PRO A 226 25.96 10.84 -8.22
CA PRO A 226 26.30 12.23 -7.93
C PRO A 226 27.37 12.84 -8.86
N ASP A 227 28.16 12.03 -9.53
CA ASP A 227 29.16 12.46 -10.51
C ASP A 227 28.59 12.68 -11.94
N ASN A 228 27.28 12.44 -12.13
CA ASN A 228 26.57 12.52 -13.42
C ASN A 228 27.12 11.60 -14.53
N LYS A 229 27.81 10.52 -14.17
CA LYS A 229 28.38 9.60 -15.19
C LYS A 229 27.54 8.36 -15.41
N SER A 230 26.69 8.03 -14.46
CA SER A 230 25.85 6.82 -14.53
C SER A 230 24.50 7.01 -13.84
N LEU A 231 23.62 6.08 -14.13
CA LEU A 231 22.34 5.91 -13.46
C LEU A 231 22.22 4.44 -13.05
N VAL A 232 21.69 4.17 -11.87
CA VAL A 232 21.29 2.83 -11.47
C VAL A 232 19.77 2.68 -11.55
N TYR A 233 19.32 1.49 -11.95
CA TYR A 233 17.90 1.20 -12.05
C TYR A 233 17.62 -0.27 -11.76
N VAL A 234 16.38 -0.56 -11.42
CA VAL A 234 15.89 -1.92 -11.19
C VAL A 234 15.16 -2.42 -12.44
N CYS A 235 15.42 -3.67 -12.80
CA CYS A 235 14.72 -4.30 -13.89
C CYS A 235 14.65 -5.82 -13.69
N LYS A 236 13.53 -6.41 -14.07
CA LYS A 236 13.34 -7.86 -14.16
C LYS A 236 13.54 -8.28 -15.63
N LYS A 237 14.79 -8.62 -16.00
CA LYS A 237 15.12 -9.01 -17.38
C LYS A 237 14.80 -10.48 -17.66
N LEU A 238 13.54 -10.84 -17.46
CA LEU A 238 12.96 -12.16 -17.72
C LEU A 238 11.70 -12.00 -18.58
N SER A 239 11.42 -12.98 -19.44
CA SER A 239 10.23 -13.01 -20.31
C SER A 239 9.55 -14.36 -20.22
N GLY A 240 8.30 -14.44 -20.67
CA GLY A 240 7.54 -15.68 -20.78
C GLY A 240 7.41 -16.44 -19.46
N ASP A 241 7.54 -17.75 -19.54
CA ASP A 241 7.50 -18.64 -18.38
C ASP A 241 8.50 -18.25 -17.29
N ALA A 242 9.69 -17.82 -17.66
CA ALA A 242 10.71 -17.40 -16.69
C ALA A 242 10.25 -16.18 -15.87
N ALA A 243 9.58 -15.21 -16.50
CA ALA A 243 9.00 -14.07 -15.81
C ALA A 243 7.84 -14.48 -14.89
N ALA A 244 6.96 -15.38 -15.37
CA ALA A 244 5.82 -15.87 -14.60
C ALA A 244 6.21 -16.71 -13.38
N LEU A 245 7.41 -17.32 -13.39
CA LEU A 245 7.86 -18.24 -12.34
C LEU A 245 8.89 -17.63 -11.37
N SER A 246 9.31 -16.38 -11.57
CA SER A 246 10.40 -15.78 -10.79
C SER A 246 10.04 -14.39 -10.29
N THR A 247 10.56 -14.03 -9.11
CA THR A 247 10.57 -12.66 -8.58
C THR A 247 11.91 -11.96 -8.82
N ASN A 248 12.86 -12.61 -9.50
CA ASN A 248 14.22 -12.09 -9.66
C ASN A 248 14.24 -10.76 -10.42
N SER A 249 14.55 -9.68 -9.71
CA SER A 249 14.93 -8.38 -10.28
C SER A 249 16.32 -8.01 -9.82
N ASP A 250 17.05 -7.34 -10.71
CA ASP A 250 18.42 -6.92 -10.43
C ASP A 250 18.58 -5.40 -10.46
N VAL A 251 19.62 -4.91 -9.78
CA VAL A 251 20.10 -3.53 -9.87
C VAL A 251 21.12 -3.44 -10.99
N TYR A 252 20.80 -2.63 -12.00
CA TYR A 252 21.67 -2.36 -13.15
C TYR A 252 22.28 -0.97 -13.05
N SER A 253 23.52 -0.82 -13.52
CA SER A 253 24.18 0.49 -13.69
C SER A 253 24.38 0.76 -15.19
N TYR A 254 23.83 1.88 -15.67
CA TYR A 254 24.02 2.37 -17.03
C TYR A 254 24.99 3.55 -17.03
N ASN A 255 26.07 3.45 -17.83
CA ASN A 255 27.06 4.51 -17.99
C ASN A 255 26.69 5.42 -19.18
N PHE A 256 26.55 6.71 -18.94
CA PHE A 256 26.06 7.66 -19.95
C PHE A 256 27.03 7.89 -21.13
N GLU A 257 28.35 7.78 -20.90
CA GLU A 257 29.35 7.97 -21.94
C GLU A 257 29.52 6.71 -22.82
N SER A 258 29.76 5.56 -22.17
CA SER A 258 29.99 4.30 -22.90
C SER A 258 28.68 3.65 -23.35
N ARG A 259 27.53 4.05 -22.83
CA ARG A 259 26.20 3.43 -23.07
C ARG A 259 26.14 1.96 -22.70
N GLN A 260 26.97 1.53 -21.75
CA GLN A 260 27.01 0.15 -21.31
C GLN A 260 26.23 -0.05 -20.01
N THR A 261 25.50 -1.14 -19.94
CA THR A 261 24.77 -1.60 -18.75
C THR A 261 25.56 -2.72 -18.07
N THR A 262 25.65 -2.64 -16.74
CA THR A 262 26.29 -3.66 -15.89
C THR A 262 25.31 -4.08 -14.80
N ASN A 263 25.10 -5.39 -14.61
CA ASN A 263 24.33 -5.92 -13.51
C ASN A 263 25.17 -5.88 -12.22
N LEU A 264 24.69 -5.21 -11.19
CA LEU A 264 25.40 -5.03 -9.91
C LEU A 264 25.02 -6.09 -8.87
N SER A 265 23.85 -6.71 -8.96
CA SER A 265 23.34 -7.67 -7.98
C SER A 265 23.28 -9.11 -8.49
N THR A 266 24.06 -9.42 -9.51
CA THR A 266 24.16 -10.76 -10.11
C THR A 266 24.28 -11.85 -9.05
N GLY A 267 23.38 -12.85 -9.12
CA GLY A 267 23.40 -14.04 -8.26
C GLY A 267 22.44 -13.96 -7.08
N ASN A 268 21.82 -12.83 -6.81
CA ASN A 268 20.59 -12.79 -6.01
C ASN A 268 19.43 -13.32 -6.85
N MET A 269 18.46 -14.01 -6.23
CA MET A 269 17.33 -14.64 -6.94
C MET A 269 15.98 -14.10 -6.51
N GLY A 270 15.93 -13.26 -5.50
CA GLY A 270 14.73 -12.55 -5.07
C GLY A 270 14.64 -11.14 -5.65
N TYR A 271 13.76 -10.32 -5.11
CA TYR A 271 13.68 -8.92 -5.50
C TYR A 271 14.87 -8.12 -4.97
N ASP A 272 15.50 -7.33 -5.86
CA ASP A 272 16.34 -6.19 -5.51
C ASP A 272 15.60 -4.93 -5.94
N THR A 273 15.40 -3.95 -5.03
CA THR A 273 14.58 -2.75 -5.27
C THR A 273 15.17 -1.50 -4.62
N ASP A 274 14.67 -0.32 -4.98
CA ASP A 274 14.91 0.97 -4.33
C ASP A 274 16.39 1.37 -4.22
N PRO A 275 17.17 1.38 -5.31
CA PRO A 275 18.58 1.74 -5.24
C PRO A 275 18.78 3.24 -5.00
N ALA A 276 19.62 3.57 -4.02
CA ALA A 276 19.95 4.96 -3.68
C ALA A 276 21.44 5.14 -3.41
N TYR A 277 22.07 6.08 -4.12
CA TYR A 277 23.45 6.48 -3.85
C TYR A 277 23.58 7.24 -2.53
N SER A 278 24.71 7.07 -1.85
CA SER A 278 25.17 8.01 -0.84
C SER A 278 25.47 9.37 -1.48
N ALA A 279 25.43 10.46 -0.68
CA ALA A 279 25.58 11.81 -1.19
C ALA A 279 26.91 12.06 -1.94
N ASP A 280 27.99 11.36 -1.57
CA ASP A 280 29.30 11.41 -2.24
C ASP A 280 29.47 10.41 -3.40
N GLY A 281 28.47 9.56 -3.63
CA GLY A 281 28.52 8.49 -4.63
C GLY A 281 29.46 7.32 -4.33
N SER A 282 30.10 7.30 -3.16
CA SER A 282 31.03 6.22 -2.79
C SER A 282 30.34 4.90 -2.48
N LYS A 283 29.06 4.96 -2.12
CA LYS A 283 28.23 3.80 -1.78
C LYS A 283 26.89 3.84 -2.51
N LEU A 284 26.34 2.65 -2.73
CA LEU A 284 25.00 2.44 -3.23
C LEU A 284 24.28 1.49 -2.28
N ALA A 285 23.09 1.83 -1.83
CA ALA A 285 22.25 0.92 -1.04
C ALA A 285 21.00 0.52 -1.83
N TRP A 286 20.47 -0.67 -1.54
CA TRP A 286 19.17 -1.12 -2.05
C TRP A 286 18.51 -2.10 -1.07
N LEU A 287 17.22 -2.35 -1.25
CA LEU A 287 16.49 -3.41 -0.56
C LEU A 287 16.64 -4.71 -1.32
N THR A 288 16.81 -5.83 -0.60
CA THR A 288 17.04 -7.15 -1.18
C THR A 288 16.24 -8.23 -0.48
N MET A 289 15.60 -9.10 -1.25
CA MET A 289 15.02 -10.37 -0.83
C MET A 289 15.87 -11.52 -1.37
N LYS A 290 15.86 -12.68 -0.71
CA LYS A 290 16.70 -13.81 -1.09
C LYS A 290 15.97 -14.89 -1.89
N LYS A 291 14.68 -15.12 -1.54
CA LYS A 291 13.93 -16.29 -2.04
C LYS A 291 13.29 -15.98 -3.38
N ASN A 292 13.67 -16.72 -4.42
CA ASN A 292 12.99 -16.65 -5.71
C ASN A 292 11.52 -17.05 -5.57
N GLY A 293 10.63 -16.33 -6.23
CA GLY A 293 9.19 -16.58 -6.25
C GLY A 293 8.45 -16.19 -4.98
N ASN A 294 9.13 -15.68 -3.95
CA ASN A 294 8.51 -15.26 -2.69
C ASN A 294 8.51 -13.73 -2.56
N GLU A 295 7.42 -13.08 -2.89
CA GLU A 295 7.24 -11.63 -2.78
C GLU A 295 7.04 -11.13 -1.33
N ALA A 296 6.90 -12.04 -0.38
CA ALA A 296 6.78 -11.76 1.05
C ALA A 296 8.03 -12.15 1.86
N ASP A 297 9.14 -12.43 1.18
CA ASP A 297 10.42 -12.69 1.86
C ASP A 297 10.91 -11.44 2.62
N LYS A 298 11.82 -11.65 3.55
CA LYS A 298 12.39 -10.56 4.32
C LYS A 298 13.22 -9.62 3.43
N ASN A 299 12.88 -8.34 3.42
CA ASN A 299 13.72 -7.29 2.85
C ASN A 299 14.84 -6.92 3.79
N ASP A 300 16.07 -7.02 3.31
CA ASP A 300 17.29 -6.53 3.94
C ASP A 300 17.81 -5.26 3.25
N ILE A 301 18.64 -4.47 3.93
CA ILE A 301 19.42 -3.39 3.31
C ILE A 301 20.81 -3.92 2.96
N VAL A 302 21.14 -3.87 1.68
CA VAL A 302 22.50 -4.13 1.17
C VAL A 302 23.17 -2.81 0.84
N VAL A 303 24.45 -2.68 1.18
CA VAL A 303 25.31 -1.56 0.78
C VAL A 303 26.45 -2.08 -0.07
N TYR A 304 26.57 -1.53 -1.27
CA TYR A 304 27.64 -1.79 -2.23
C TYR A 304 28.64 -0.65 -2.17
N ASP A 305 29.91 -0.99 -1.98
CA ASP A 305 31.02 -0.04 -2.08
C ASP A 305 31.47 0.06 -3.56
N VAL A 306 31.33 1.25 -4.14
CA VAL A 306 31.52 1.49 -5.56
C VAL A 306 32.97 1.28 -5.98
N ALA A 307 33.94 1.60 -5.11
CA ALA A 307 35.36 1.49 -5.41
C ALA A 307 35.87 0.05 -5.32
N THR A 308 35.47 -0.68 -4.28
CA THR A 308 35.94 -2.06 -4.03
C THR A 308 35.06 -3.12 -4.66
N LYS A 309 33.85 -2.74 -5.11
CA LYS A 309 32.82 -3.63 -5.68
C LYS A 309 32.40 -4.76 -4.72
N THR A 310 32.34 -4.45 -3.43
CA THR A 310 31.94 -5.40 -2.37
C THR A 310 30.60 -5.01 -1.76
N TYR A 311 29.84 -6.01 -1.28
CA TYR A 311 28.56 -5.78 -0.60
C TYR A 311 28.63 -6.09 0.88
N ASN A 312 27.79 -5.39 1.62
CA ASN A 312 27.54 -5.67 3.03
C ASN A 312 26.03 -5.63 3.31
N ASN A 313 25.45 -6.72 3.80
CA ASN A 313 24.07 -6.76 4.25
C ASN A 313 24.02 -6.21 5.70
N LEU A 314 23.40 -5.06 5.88
CA LEU A 314 23.36 -4.33 7.15
C LEU A 314 22.37 -4.92 8.14
N THR A 315 21.31 -5.54 7.64
CA THR A 315 20.16 -5.99 8.44
C THR A 315 20.01 -7.51 8.49
N LEU A 316 21.04 -8.26 8.08
CA LEU A 316 21.01 -9.73 8.04
C LEU A 316 20.60 -10.36 9.38
N SER A 317 21.06 -9.80 10.51
CA SER A 317 20.73 -10.25 11.86
C SER A 317 19.47 -9.61 12.45
N PHE A 318 18.83 -8.69 11.72
CA PHE A 318 17.60 -8.03 12.13
C PHE A 318 16.41 -8.86 11.63
N ASP A 319 15.71 -9.52 12.53
CA ASP A 319 14.62 -10.46 12.18
C ASP A 319 13.30 -9.77 11.88
N LEU A 320 13.34 -8.63 11.15
CA LEU A 320 12.19 -7.88 10.69
C LEU A 320 12.45 -7.34 9.28
N THR A 321 11.42 -7.23 8.48
CA THR A 321 11.50 -6.71 7.11
C THR A 321 11.65 -5.19 7.08
N VAL A 322 12.52 -4.67 6.23
CA VAL A 322 12.69 -3.25 5.94
C VAL A 322 11.76 -2.84 4.80
N THR A 323 11.11 -1.69 4.90
CA THR A 323 10.13 -1.23 3.88
C THR A 323 10.50 0.09 3.20
N ALA A 324 11.47 0.83 3.71
CA ALA A 324 12.04 2.03 3.10
C ALA A 324 13.30 2.43 3.87
N PHE A 325 14.20 3.17 3.23
CA PHE A 325 15.38 3.71 3.90
C PHE A 325 15.76 5.11 3.37
N ALA A 326 16.59 5.82 4.14
CA ALA A 326 17.19 7.10 3.77
C ALA A 326 18.63 7.19 4.31
N TRP A 327 19.54 7.77 3.52
CA TRP A 327 20.90 8.08 3.94
C TRP A 327 20.93 9.30 4.87
N SER A 328 21.85 9.33 5.86
CA SER A 328 22.27 10.58 6.50
C SER A 328 23.13 11.41 5.53
N GLU A 329 23.10 12.75 5.66
CA GLU A 329 23.91 13.64 4.83
C GLU A 329 25.41 13.33 4.85
N ILE A 330 25.95 13.02 6.03
CA ILE A 330 27.37 12.71 6.22
C ILE A 330 27.70 11.23 6.05
N MET A 331 26.69 10.43 5.61
CA MET A 331 26.83 9.00 5.27
C MET A 331 27.35 8.11 6.40
N ASP A 332 27.26 8.55 7.63
CA ASP A 332 27.62 7.80 8.81
C ASP A 332 26.52 6.84 9.28
N LYS A 333 25.30 7.02 8.77
CA LYS A 333 24.10 6.25 9.11
C LYS A 333 23.19 5.99 7.92
N ILE A 334 22.40 4.94 8.04
CA ILE A 334 21.17 4.72 7.28
C ILE A 334 20.01 4.69 8.26
N PHE A 335 18.98 5.47 7.95
CA PHE A 335 17.69 5.43 8.63
C PHE A 335 16.74 4.58 7.82
N PHE A 336 15.89 3.80 8.49
CA PHE A 336 14.95 2.94 7.78
C PHE A 336 13.64 2.74 8.53
N LYS A 337 12.64 2.31 7.81
CA LYS A 337 11.31 1.98 8.31
C LYS A 337 11.15 0.46 8.34
N SER A 338 10.64 -0.07 9.46
CA SER A 338 10.35 -1.49 9.62
C SER A 338 9.11 -1.70 10.47
N VAL A 339 8.42 -2.82 10.25
CA VAL A 339 7.27 -3.23 11.07
C VAL A 339 7.71 -4.13 12.21
N LYS A 340 7.25 -3.81 13.43
CA LYS A 340 7.43 -4.64 14.62
C LYS A 340 6.15 -4.62 15.44
N GLU A 341 5.66 -5.81 15.84
CA GLU A 341 4.43 -5.94 16.62
C GLU A 341 3.27 -5.08 16.07
N ALA A 342 3.07 -5.17 14.76
CA ALA A 342 2.00 -4.50 14.03
C ALA A 342 2.03 -2.96 14.10
N VAL A 343 3.21 -2.34 14.16
CA VAL A 343 3.41 -0.89 14.01
C VAL A 343 4.67 -0.60 13.17
N TYR A 344 4.58 0.35 12.25
CA TYR A 344 5.71 0.79 11.44
C TYR A 344 6.46 1.91 12.13
N GLN A 345 7.74 1.65 12.48
CA GLN A 345 8.59 2.55 13.24
C GLN A 345 9.90 2.88 12.51
N PHE A 346 10.57 3.94 12.93
CA PHE A 346 11.88 4.32 12.42
C PHE A 346 13.01 3.68 13.24
N TYR A 347 14.05 3.29 12.52
CA TYR A 347 15.28 2.67 13.02
C TYR A 347 16.49 3.37 12.41
N GLU A 348 17.66 3.20 13.01
CA GLU A 348 18.96 3.59 12.45
C GLU A 348 19.96 2.44 12.46
N TYR A 349 20.81 2.41 11.45
CA TYR A 349 22.06 1.67 11.45
C TYR A 349 23.22 2.65 11.44
N ASP A 350 24.12 2.54 12.42
CA ASP A 350 25.33 3.36 12.56
C ASP A 350 26.54 2.59 12.02
N PHE A 351 27.20 3.10 10.99
CA PHE A 351 28.31 2.41 10.32
C PHE A 351 29.56 2.28 11.20
N LYS A 352 29.78 3.18 12.13
CA LYS A 352 30.95 3.16 13.03
C LYS A 352 30.81 2.11 14.12
N SER A 353 29.69 2.08 14.79
CA SER A 353 29.40 1.13 15.86
C SER A 353 28.85 -0.20 15.37
N LYS A 354 28.34 -0.24 14.13
CA LYS A 354 27.58 -1.35 13.53
C LYS A 354 26.34 -1.74 14.34
N ASN A 355 25.75 -0.79 15.07
CA ASN A 355 24.58 -1.02 15.90
C ASN A 355 23.30 -0.62 15.17
N LEU A 356 22.25 -1.40 15.40
CA LEU A 356 20.87 -1.09 15.06
C LEU A 356 20.17 -0.51 16.29
N ARG A 357 19.44 0.60 16.13
CA ARG A 357 18.66 1.23 17.19
C ARG A 357 17.26 1.59 16.67
N GLN A 358 16.24 1.27 17.44
CA GLN A 358 14.89 1.80 17.22
C GLN A 358 14.84 3.27 17.67
N ILE A 359 14.32 4.16 16.83
CA ILE A 359 14.22 5.60 17.11
C ILE A 359 12.84 5.93 17.68
N THR A 360 11.77 5.44 17.07
CA THR A 360 10.39 5.78 17.44
C THR A 360 9.67 4.61 18.10
N SER A 361 8.62 4.92 18.84
CA SER A 361 7.72 3.95 19.45
C SER A 361 6.30 4.53 19.55
N GLY A 362 5.33 3.69 19.88
CA GLY A 362 3.92 4.05 20.02
C GLY A 362 3.02 3.28 19.05
N ASP A 363 1.71 3.30 19.33
CA ASP A 363 0.71 2.63 18.50
C ASP A 363 0.31 3.54 17.32
N ASN A 364 1.23 3.68 16.39
CA ASN A 364 1.08 4.44 15.15
C ASN A 364 2.00 3.88 14.05
N ASP A 365 1.68 4.18 12.80
CA ASP A 365 2.48 3.85 11.64
C ASP A 365 3.11 5.10 11.03
N PHE A 366 4.41 5.03 10.73
CA PHE A 366 5.03 5.93 9.77
C PHE A 366 4.85 5.39 8.36
N THR A 367 4.38 6.25 7.43
CA THR A 367 4.10 5.88 6.04
C THR A 367 5.24 6.17 5.09
N SER A 368 6.03 7.21 5.37
CA SER A 368 7.19 7.64 4.59
C SER A 368 8.35 8.05 5.49
N ILE A 369 9.56 8.19 4.93
CA ILE A 369 10.76 8.62 5.62
C ILE A 369 11.58 9.56 4.72
N ALA A 370 11.93 10.73 5.25
CA ALA A 370 12.89 11.66 4.64
C ALA A 370 13.85 12.20 5.71
N PHE A 371 15.10 12.41 5.34
CA PHE A 371 16.11 12.98 6.23
C PHE A 371 16.08 14.52 6.20
N ALA A 372 16.19 15.17 7.35
CA ALA A 372 16.17 16.62 7.51
C ALA A 372 17.07 17.05 8.68
N GLY A 373 18.38 16.97 8.50
CA GLY A 373 19.37 17.34 9.52
C GLY A 373 19.28 16.49 10.80
N ASP A 374 18.91 17.11 11.92
CA ASP A 374 18.73 16.40 13.20
C ASP A 374 17.38 15.65 13.31
N TYR A 375 16.57 15.69 12.25
CA TYR A 375 15.20 15.15 12.23
C TYR A 375 14.98 14.18 11.07
N LEU A 376 14.02 13.26 11.27
CA LEU A 376 13.35 12.54 10.20
C LEU A 376 11.96 13.13 10.02
N ILE A 377 11.56 13.34 8.77
CA ILE A 377 10.22 13.78 8.39
C ILE A 377 9.49 12.59 7.79
N GLY A 378 8.23 12.40 8.18
CA GLY A 378 7.41 11.33 7.62
C GLY A 378 5.93 11.54 7.83
N GLY A 379 5.14 10.92 6.99
CA GLY A 379 3.71 10.75 7.24
C GLY A 379 3.50 9.82 8.43
N ARG A 380 2.59 10.17 9.34
CA ARG A 380 2.21 9.34 10.49
C ARG A 380 0.70 9.22 10.55
N GLN A 381 0.23 8.00 10.79
CA GLN A 381 -1.19 7.68 10.91
C GLN A 381 -1.43 6.69 12.06
N ASN A 382 -2.70 6.51 12.42
CA ASN A 382 -3.15 5.39 13.21
C ASN A 382 -4.59 5.00 12.81
N MET A 383 -5.13 3.92 13.36
CA MET A 383 -6.50 3.46 13.04
C MET A 383 -7.59 4.50 13.29
N ASN A 384 -7.31 5.53 14.13
CA ASN A 384 -8.26 6.60 14.46
C ASN A 384 -8.08 7.84 13.60
N HIS A 385 -6.90 8.03 12.99
CA HIS A 385 -6.56 9.29 12.31
C HIS A 385 -5.77 9.04 11.03
N PRO A 386 -6.14 9.65 9.89
CA PRO A 386 -5.39 9.55 8.64
C PRO A 386 -4.02 10.21 8.75
N THR A 387 -3.22 10.07 7.72
CA THR A 387 -1.86 10.58 7.67
C THR A 387 -1.80 12.10 7.85
N ASP A 388 -0.97 12.53 8.80
CA ASP A 388 -0.41 13.88 8.92
C ASP A 388 1.12 13.83 8.90
N ILE A 389 1.77 14.98 8.65
CA ILE A 389 3.23 15.08 8.61
C ILE A 389 3.76 15.29 10.03
N TYR A 390 4.79 14.53 10.38
CA TYR A 390 5.49 14.61 11.66
C TYR A 390 6.98 14.78 11.45
N SER A 391 7.62 15.52 12.36
CA SER A 391 9.07 15.50 12.56
C SER A 391 9.41 14.61 13.75
N VAL A 392 10.51 13.88 13.64
CA VAL A 392 11.06 13.00 14.67
C VAL A 392 12.49 13.39 14.96
N ASN A 393 12.79 13.81 16.17
CA ASN A 393 14.15 14.06 16.58
C ASN A 393 14.96 12.76 16.65
N ILE A 394 16.03 12.65 15.87
CA ILE A 394 16.81 11.40 15.71
C ILE A 394 17.42 10.95 17.03
N LYS A 395 17.86 11.88 17.88
CA LYS A 395 18.49 11.55 19.17
C LYS A 395 17.50 11.08 20.22
N SER A 396 16.41 11.86 20.43
CA SER A 396 15.47 11.63 21.52
C SER A 396 14.31 10.71 21.13
N GLY A 397 14.00 10.59 19.83
CA GLY A 397 12.79 9.92 19.33
C GLY A 397 11.52 10.75 19.54
N GLU A 398 11.61 12.00 19.98
CA GLU A 398 10.48 12.89 20.17
C GLU A 398 9.79 13.16 18.84
N GLN A 399 8.46 13.01 18.82
CA GLN A 399 7.62 13.14 17.64
C GLN A 399 6.77 14.40 17.76
N LYS A 400 6.86 15.29 16.77
CA LYS A 400 6.08 16.52 16.72
C LYS A 400 5.21 16.54 15.47
N GLN A 401 3.91 16.77 15.63
CA GLN A 401 2.97 16.96 14.53
C GLN A 401 3.23 18.33 13.85
N LEU A 402 3.33 18.33 12.53
CA LEU A 402 3.56 19.54 11.72
C LEU A 402 2.29 19.98 10.98
N THR A 403 1.39 19.05 10.65
CA THR A 403 0.10 19.34 9.99
C THR A 403 -1.05 18.72 10.74
N ASP A 404 -2.26 19.28 10.58
CA ASP A 404 -3.53 18.72 11.05
C ASP A 404 -4.63 19.05 10.02
N VAL A 405 -4.47 18.44 8.81
CA VAL A 405 -5.26 18.84 7.63
C VAL A 405 -6.74 18.51 7.72
N ASN A 406 -7.11 17.59 8.60
CA ASN A 406 -8.49 17.17 8.85
C ASN A 406 -9.07 17.66 10.18
N LYS A 407 -8.38 18.59 10.85
CA LYS A 407 -8.78 19.12 12.17
C LYS A 407 -10.25 19.51 12.26
N ALA A 408 -10.76 20.23 11.28
CA ALA A 408 -12.14 20.73 11.30
C ALA A 408 -13.21 19.63 11.34
N ILE A 409 -12.88 18.44 10.80
CA ILE A 409 -13.72 17.24 10.84
C ILE A 409 -13.52 16.54 12.17
N TYR A 410 -12.26 16.30 12.58
CA TYR A 410 -11.94 15.54 13.79
C TYR A 410 -12.33 16.25 15.09
N ASP A 411 -12.36 17.58 15.13
CA ASP A 411 -12.88 18.36 16.28
C ASP A 411 -14.35 18.04 16.60
N LYS A 412 -15.10 17.53 15.62
CA LYS A 412 -16.53 17.18 15.75
C LYS A 412 -16.76 15.67 15.80
N LEU A 413 -15.74 14.88 15.46
CA LEU A 413 -15.87 13.45 15.32
C LEU A 413 -15.63 12.72 16.64
N GLN A 414 -16.50 11.79 16.96
CA GLN A 414 -16.28 10.84 18.03
C GLN A 414 -15.68 9.55 17.47
N VAL A 415 -14.48 9.17 17.93
CA VAL A 415 -13.82 7.92 17.61
C VAL A 415 -13.84 6.95 18.78
N GLY A 416 -13.81 5.66 18.50
CA GLY A 416 -13.78 4.61 19.50
C GLY A 416 -12.38 4.33 20.04
N PRO A 417 -12.23 3.82 21.26
CA PRO A 417 -10.95 3.37 21.79
C PRO A 417 -10.45 2.12 21.09
N ILE A 418 -9.13 1.92 21.11
CA ILE A 418 -8.44 0.74 20.57
C ILE A 418 -7.66 0.09 21.70
N GLU A 419 -7.77 -1.21 21.82
CA GLU A 419 -6.98 -2.01 22.76
C GLU A 419 -6.06 -2.99 22.03
N LYS A 420 -4.85 -3.14 22.53
CA LYS A 420 -3.86 -4.14 22.11
C LYS A 420 -3.96 -5.35 23.02
N ARG A 421 -4.28 -6.53 22.48
CA ARG A 421 -4.43 -7.76 23.25
C ARG A 421 -3.54 -8.86 22.70
N TRP A 422 -3.02 -9.70 23.60
CA TRP A 422 -2.27 -10.90 23.26
C TRP A 422 -3.12 -12.12 23.55
N VAL A 423 -3.50 -12.86 22.52
CA VAL A 423 -4.31 -14.07 22.58
C VAL A 423 -3.41 -15.30 22.45
N THR A 424 -3.73 -16.37 23.17
CA THR A 424 -3.03 -17.64 23.04
C THR A 424 -3.72 -18.47 21.96
N THR A 425 -2.96 -18.87 20.97
CA THR A 425 -3.42 -19.70 19.84
C THR A 425 -3.47 -21.19 20.23
N THR A 426 -4.07 -22.02 19.39
CA THR A 426 -4.26 -23.47 19.65
C THR A 426 -2.96 -24.23 19.87
N ASP A 427 -1.84 -23.78 19.30
CA ASP A 427 -0.50 -24.36 19.49
C ASP A 427 0.32 -23.68 20.61
N GLY A 428 -0.31 -22.81 21.40
CA GLY A 428 0.29 -22.17 22.58
C GLY A 428 1.14 -20.93 22.29
N LYS A 429 1.29 -20.51 21.03
CA LYS A 429 1.94 -19.24 20.68
C LYS A 429 1.03 -18.05 21.03
N LYS A 430 1.59 -16.83 20.94
CA LYS A 430 0.85 -15.58 21.19
C LYS A 430 0.68 -14.81 19.91
N GLU A 431 -0.57 -14.44 19.60
CA GLU A 431 -0.89 -13.49 18.53
C GLU A 431 -1.35 -12.15 19.09
N LEU A 432 -1.01 -11.08 18.40
CA LEU A 432 -1.48 -9.73 18.72
C LEU A 432 -2.82 -9.50 18.04
N VAL A 433 -3.81 -9.06 18.81
CA VAL A 433 -5.15 -8.73 18.33
C VAL A 433 -5.45 -7.28 18.67
N TRP A 434 -5.74 -6.46 17.67
CA TRP A 434 -6.34 -5.14 17.90
C TRP A 434 -7.84 -5.31 18.12
N VAL A 435 -8.36 -4.70 19.19
CA VAL A 435 -9.80 -4.64 19.47
C VAL A 435 -10.24 -3.19 19.40
N ILE A 436 -11.10 -2.87 18.44
CA ILE A 436 -11.57 -1.51 18.20
C ILE A 436 -13.04 -1.43 18.67
N PHE A 437 -13.33 -0.48 19.53
CA PHE A 437 -14.65 -0.33 20.17
C PHE A 437 -15.47 0.79 19.52
N PRO A 438 -16.80 0.72 19.62
CA PRO A 438 -17.69 1.81 19.20
C PRO A 438 -17.39 3.15 19.89
N PRO A 439 -17.63 4.28 19.21
CA PRO A 439 -17.66 5.58 19.87
C PRO A 439 -18.65 5.60 21.02
N GLY A 440 -18.23 6.11 22.19
CA GLY A 440 -19.03 6.10 23.40
C GLY A 440 -19.26 4.70 23.98
N PHE A 441 -18.31 3.79 23.78
CA PHE A 441 -18.37 2.41 24.30
C PHE A 441 -18.75 2.33 25.77
N ASP A 442 -19.74 1.50 26.07
CA ASP A 442 -20.28 1.26 27.42
C ASP A 442 -20.19 -0.23 27.76
N LYS A 443 -19.34 -0.59 28.69
CA LYS A 443 -19.12 -2.00 29.13
C LYS A 443 -20.37 -2.70 29.67
N THR A 444 -21.44 -1.97 30.01
CA THR A 444 -22.69 -2.53 30.47
C THR A 444 -23.64 -2.97 29.38
N LYS A 445 -23.36 -2.57 28.14
CA LYS A 445 -24.13 -2.94 26.95
C LYS A 445 -23.48 -4.11 26.20
N LYS A 446 -24.27 -4.80 25.38
CA LYS A 446 -23.78 -5.84 24.48
C LYS A 446 -23.75 -5.33 23.06
N TYR A 447 -22.61 -5.56 22.38
CA TYR A 447 -22.36 -5.17 20.99
C TYR A 447 -22.15 -6.37 20.10
N PRO A 448 -22.62 -6.34 18.86
CA PRO A 448 -22.20 -7.32 17.86
C PRO A 448 -20.71 -7.14 17.55
N ALA A 449 -20.06 -8.18 17.02
CA ALA A 449 -18.64 -8.13 16.71
C ALA A 449 -18.35 -8.57 15.26
N LEU A 450 -17.23 -8.10 14.73
CA LEU A 450 -16.72 -8.46 13.42
C LEU A 450 -15.30 -8.99 13.54
N LEU A 451 -15.06 -10.21 13.06
CA LEU A 451 -13.72 -10.67 12.77
C LEU A 451 -13.27 -10.04 11.45
N TYR A 452 -12.17 -9.31 11.48
CA TYR A 452 -11.50 -8.81 10.29
C TYR A 452 -10.41 -9.80 9.85
N CYS A 453 -10.57 -10.37 8.67
CA CYS A 453 -9.60 -11.25 8.03
C CYS A 453 -8.71 -10.43 7.09
N GLN A 454 -7.42 -10.30 7.46
CA GLN A 454 -6.44 -9.54 6.68
C GLN A 454 -6.07 -10.26 5.38
N GLY A 455 -5.96 -9.48 4.30
CA GLY A 455 -5.43 -9.93 3.00
C GLY A 455 -3.91 -10.10 2.98
N GLY A 456 -3.36 -10.26 1.83
CA GLY A 456 -1.94 -10.53 1.59
C GLY A 456 -1.73 -11.91 0.96
N PRO A 457 -1.34 -12.96 1.70
CA PRO A 457 -1.53 -13.20 3.14
C PRO A 457 -0.52 -12.53 4.08
N GLN A 458 0.59 -12.03 3.60
CA GLN A 458 1.67 -11.48 4.43
C GLN A 458 1.62 -9.94 4.49
N SER A 459 0.58 -9.39 5.10
CA SER A 459 0.40 -7.95 5.30
C SER A 459 -0.10 -7.65 6.71
N ALA A 460 0.70 -6.95 7.53
CA ALA A 460 0.37 -6.68 8.93
C ALA A 460 -0.97 -5.95 9.11
N VAL A 461 -1.75 -6.36 10.10
CA VAL A 461 -2.83 -5.53 10.64
C VAL A 461 -2.18 -4.51 11.56
N SER A 462 -1.60 -3.47 10.94
CA SER A 462 -0.92 -2.40 11.64
C SER A 462 -1.87 -1.27 12.03
N GLN A 463 -1.34 -0.12 12.40
CA GLN A 463 -2.13 1.07 12.70
C GLN A 463 -2.55 1.84 11.43
N PHE A 464 -2.68 1.16 10.28
CA PHE A 464 -3.07 1.78 9.02
C PHE A 464 -4.45 2.42 9.08
N PHE A 465 -4.59 3.56 8.40
CA PHE A 465 -5.88 4.21 8.16
C PHE A 465 -6.35 3.89 6.73
N SER A 466 -7.34 3.03 6.60
CA SER A 466 -7.88 2.64 5.29
C SER A 466 -9.12 3.45 4.93
N TYR A 467 -9.27 3.81 3.66
CA TYR A 467 -10.48 4.45 3.15
C TYR A 467 -11.52 3.43 2.62
N ARG A 468 -11.18 2.15 2.60
CA ARG A 468 -12.08 1.04 2.29
C ARG A 468 -12.38 0.20 3.54
N TRP A 469 -11.36 -0.38 4.14
CA TRP A 469 -11.45 -1.21 5.35
C TRP A 469 -11.19 -0.36 6.61
N ASN A 470 -12.04 0.68 6.81
CA ASN A 470 -11.86 1.62 7.92
C ASN A 470 -12.46 1.07 9.22
N PHE A 471 -11.63 0.79 10.20
CA PHE A 471 -12.07 0.21 11.46
C PHE A 471 -12.91 1.19 12.30
N GLN A 472 -12.63 2.49 12.25
CA GLN A 472 -13.45 3.49 12.96
C GLN A 472 -14.83 3.64 12.32
N LEU A 473 -14.93 3.52 10.99
CA LEU A 473 -16.24 3.50 10.33
C LEU A 473 -17.02 2.24 10.69
N MET A 474 -16.37 1.07 10.79
CA MET A 474 -17.03 -0.15 11.27
C MET A 474 -17.49 -0.01 12.72
N ALA A 475 -16.62 0.51 13.59
CA ALA A 475 -16.95 0.76 15.00
C ALA A 475 -18.03 1.82 15.17
N ALA A 476 -18.07 2.86 14.33
CA ALA A 476 -19.13 3.88 14.33
C ALA A 476 -20.54 3.32 14.03
N ASN A 477 -20.60 2.14 13.42
CA ASN A 477 -21.83 1.36 13.21
C ASN A 477 -22.14 0.40 14.38
N ASP A 478 -21.59 0.64 15.56
CA ASP A 478 -21.80 -0.10 16.81
C ASP A 478 -21.26 -1.56 16.78
N TYR A 479 -20.25 -1.86 15.96
CA TYR A 479 -19.54 -3.14 15.97
C TYR A 479 -18.25 -3.05 16.78
N ILE A 480 -17.95 -4.11 17.55
CA ILE A 480 -16.58 -4.36 18.06
C ILE A 480 -15.79 -5.07 16.98
N ILE A 481 -14.64 -4.53 16.62
CA ILE A 481 -13.80 -5.12 15.58
C ILE A 481 -12.68 -5.95 16.23
N ILE A 482 -12.54 -7.20 15.82
CA ILE A 482 -11.50 -8.14 16.23
C ILE A 482 -10.55 -8.25 15.03
N ALA A 483 -9.36 -7.69 15.15
CA ALA A 483 -8.40 -7.60 14.05
C ALA A 483 -7.07 -8.27 14.43
N PRO A 484 -6.96 -9.61 14.27
CA PRO A 484 -5.80 -10.38 14.69
C PRO A 484 -4.64 -10.30 13.70
N ASN A 485 -3.43 -10.33 14.25
CA ASN A 485 -2.18 -10.52 13.53
C ASN A 485 -1.80 -12.02 13.56
N ARG A 486 -2.59 -12.81 12.87
CA ARG A 486 -2.41 -14.25 12.73
C ARG A 486 -1.07 -14.60 12.08
N ARG A 487 -0.67 -15.87 12.09
CA ARG A 487 0.47 -16.36 11.33
C ARG A 487 0.48 -15.95 9.87
N GLY A 488 1.67 -15.70 9.33
CA GLY A 488 1.89 -15.17 7.99
C GLY A 488 2.02 -13.65 7.93
N LEU A 489 1.71 -12.90 9.01
CA LEU A 489 1.82 -11.45 9.00
C LEU A 489 3.22 -11.00 9.44
N PRO A 490 3.85 -9.99 8.76
CA PRO A 490 5.18 -9.51 9.12
C PRO A 490 5.17 -8.72 10.44
N GLY A 491 6.36 -8.58 11.04
CA GLY A 491 6.58 -7.83 12.28
C GLY A 491 6.65 -8.69 13.54
N PHE A 492 6.61 -10.02 13.40
CA PHE A 492 6.69 -10.99 14.49
C PHE A 492 7.82 -12.01 14.27
N GLY A 493 8.81 -11.66 13.46
CA GLY A 493 9.90 -12.51 13.00
C GLY A 493 9.58 -13.26 11.70
N GLN A 494 10.65 -13.71 11.01
CA GLN A 494 10.50 -14.36 9.70
C GLN A 494 9.83 -15.73 9.82
N GLU A 495 10.07 -16.49 10.91
CA GLU A 495 9.39 -17.77 11.18
C GLU A 495 7.86 -17.60 11.22
N TRP A 496 7.38 -16.53 11.86
CA TRP A 496 5.94 -16.24 11.92
C TRP A 496 5.37 -15.88 10.54
N ASN A 497 6.12 -15.09 9.77
CA ASN A 497 5.74 -14.68 8.42
C ASN A 497 5.69 -15.88 7.45
N ASP A 498 6.70 -16.76 7.47
CA ASP A 498 6.78 -17.92 6.58
C ASP A 498 5.79 -19.05 6.95
N ALA A 499 5.28 -19.07 8.18
CA ALA A 499 4.46 -20.17 8.70
C ALA A 499 3.12 -20.37 7.97
N ILE A 500 2.70 -19.43 7.11
CA ILE A 500 1.48 -19.56 6.32
C ILE A 500 1.69 -20.26 4.97
N GLN A 501 2.94 -20.30 4.50
CA GLN A 501 3.24 -20.90 3.21
C GLN A 501 2.85 -22.38 3.19
N LYS A 502 2.06 -22.76 2.18
CA LYS A 502 1.49 -24.11 1.98
C LYS A 502 0.51 -24.57 3.08
N ASP A 503 0.14 -23.68 4.01
CA ASP A 503 -0.79 -23.96 5.12
C ASP A 503 -1.88 -22.87 5.26
N TRP A 504 -2.41 -22.40 4.15
CA TRP A 504 -3.38 -21.32 4.12
C TRP A 504 -4.65 -21.59 4.96
N GLY A 505 -5.13 -22.82 4.96
CA GLY A 505 -6.32 -23.28 5.69
C GLY A 505 -6.04 -23.90 7.06
N GLY A 506 -4.78 -23.97 7.49
CA GLY A 506 -4.40 -24.60 8.75
C GLY A 506 -4.32 -23.63 9.92
N GLN A 507 -3.14 -23.50 10.53
CA GLN A 507 -2.98 -22.75 11.78
C GLN A 507 -3.41 -21.28 11.68
N ALA A 508 -3.31 -20.65 10.50
CA ALA A 508 -3.79 -19.28 10.31
C ALA A 508 -5.31 -19.13 10.52
N MET A 509 -6.10 -20.17 10.20
CA MET A 509 -7.53 -20.20 10.48
C MET A 509 -7.81 -20.45 11.96
N ASP A 510 -7.04 -21.32 12.60
CA ASP A 510 -7.12 -21.56 14.05
C ASP A 510 -6.75 -20.30 14.86
N ASP A 511 -5.81 -19.50 14.38
CA ASP A 511 -5.47 -18.20 14.98
C ASP A 511 -6.67 -17.24 14.93
N TYR A 512 -7.35 -17.10 13.77
CA TYR A 512 -8.59 -16.31 13.67
C TYR A 512 -9.67 -16.80 14.65
N LEU A 513 -9.89 -18.11 14.72
CA LEU A 513 -10.89 -18.68 15.63
C LEU A 513 -10.50 -18.49 17.10
N SER A 514 -9.21 -18.58 17.44
CA SER A 514 -8.68 -18.32 18.78
C SER A 514 -8.94 -16.88 19.22
N ALA A 515 -8.71 -15.89 18.33
CA ALA A 515 -9.01 -14.49 18.60
C ALA A 515 -10.50 -14.27 18.89
N VAL A 516 -11.39 -14.85 18.06
CA VAL A 516 -12.84 -14.76 18.26
C VAL A 516 -13.26 -15.42 19.57
N ASP A 517 -12.78 -16.64 19.82
CA ASP A 517 -13.13 -17.44 21.01
C ASP A 517 -12.67 -16.77 22.31
N GLU A 518 -11.57 -15.99 22.28
CA GLU A 518 -11.14 -15.22 23.43
C GLU A 518 -12.01 -13.97 23.63
N ILE A 519 -12.22 -13.17 22.59
CA ILE A 519 -12.93 -11.89 22.70
C ILE A 519 -14.42 -12.08 22.98
N LYS A 520 -15.06 -13.13 22.48
CA LYS A 520 -16.49 -13.42 22.74
C LYS A 520 -16.79 -13.75 24.22
N LYS A 521 -15.78 -14.03 25.05
CA LYS A 521 -15.96 -14.24 26.49
C LYS A 521 -16.27 -12.95 27.26
N GLU A 522 -15.96 -11.80 26.64
CA GLU A 522 -16.19 -10.50 27.25
C GLU A 522 -17.70 -10.23 27.43
N PRO A 523 -18.16 -9.76 28.59
CA PRO A 523 -19.58 -9.59 28.89
C PRO A 523 -20.28 -8.59 27.98
N TYR A 524 -19.54 -7.66 27.38
CA TYR A 524 -20.04 -6.66 26.44
C TYR A 524 -20.09 -7.15 24.99
N VAL A 525 -19.60 -8.34 24.67
CA VAL A 525 -19.73 -8.95 23.33
C VAL A 525 -21.00 -9.78 23.26
N ASN A 526 -21.79 -9.56 22.22
CA ASN A 526 -22.91 -10.45 21.91
C ASN A 526 -22.40 -11.65 21.11
N ALA A 527 -22.11 -12.75 21.82
CA ALA A 527 -21.56 -13.96 21.21
C ALA A 527 -22.46 -14.58 20.13
N ASP A 528 -23.76 -14.27 20.12
CA ASP A 528 -24.72 -14.73 19.10
C ASP A 528 -24.80 -13.81 17.88
N LYS A 529 -24.04 -12.71 17.85
CA LYS A 529 -24.06 -11.70 16.80
C LYS A 529 -22.64 -11.34 16.36
N ILE A 530 -21.95 -12.32 15.79
CA ILE A 530 -20.60 -12.18 15.25
C ILE A 530 -20.62 -12.45 13.76
N GLY A 531 -20.01 -11.57 12.96
CA GLY A 531 -19.75 -11.75 11.53
C GLY A 531 -18.25 -11.85 11.23
N ALA A 532 -17.90 -12.32 10.04
CA ALA A 532 -16.52 -12.28 9.55
C ALA A 532 -16.44 -11.63 8.19
N VAL A 533 -15.44 -10.77 8.01
CA VAL A 533 -15.27 -9.94 6.81
C VAL A 533 -13.81 -9.92 6.36
N GLY A 534 -13.54 -9.87 5.06
CA GLY A 534 -12.18 -9.80 4.56
C GLY A 534 -12.08 -9.67 3.04
N ALA A 535 -10.88 -9.29 2.57
CA ALA A 535 -10.58 -9.15 1.15
C ALA A 535 -9.37 -9.99 0.74
N SER A 536 -9.31 -10.38 -0.56
CA SER A 536 -8.18 -11.12 -1.11
C SER A 536 -7.96 -12.43 -0.34
N TYR A 537 -6.78 -12.71 0.19
CA TYR A 537 -6.60 -13.81 1.14
C TYR A 537 -7.57 -13.71 2.33
N GLY A 538 -7.94 -12.51 2.78
CA GLY A 538 -8.98 -12.33 3.81
C GLY A 538 -10.35 -12.78 3.33
N GLY A 539 -10.69 -12.57 2.05
CA GLY A 539 -11.89 -13.08 1.40
C GLY A 539 -11.85 -14.62 1.24
N TYR A 540 -10.68 -15.17 0.93
CA TYR A 540 -10.41 -16.62 1.01
C TYR A 540 -10.67 -17.15 2.41
N SER A 541 -10.14 -16.46 3.44
CA SER A 541 -10.33 -16.85 4.84
C SER A 541 -11.82 -16.90 5.21
N VAL A 542 -12.61 -15.93 4.74
CA VAL A 542 -14.07 -15.91 4.92
C VAL A 542 -14.72 -17.16 4.29
N TYR A 543 -14.37 -17.51 3.06
CA TYR A 543 -14.88 -18.71 2.40
C TYR A 543 -14.44 -19.99 3.12
N TYR A 544 -13.20 -20.06 3.59
CA TYR A 544 -12.70 -21.22 4.33
C TYR A 544 -13.39 -21.36 5.68
N LEU A 545 -13.49 -20.25 6.43
CA LEU A 545 -14.20 -20.21 7.71
C LEU A 545 -15.66 -20.63 7.59
N ALA A 546 -16.33 -20.33 6.48
CA ALA A 546 -17.70 -20.79 6.23
C ALA A 546 -17.85 -22.33 6.28
N GLY A 547 -16.76 -23.07 6.06
CA GLY A 547 -16.74 -24.53 6.15
C GLY A 547 -16.34 -25.10 7.51
N ILE A 548 -15.81 -24.28 8.45
CA ILE A 548 -15.22 -24.79 9.70
C ILE A 548 -15.64 -24.03 10.97
N HIS A 549 -16.47 -22.98 10.88
CA HIS A 549 -16.70 -22.03 12.00
C HIS A 549 -17.58 -22.54 13.14
N ASP A 550 -18.20 -23.72 13.04
CA ASP A 550 -19.02 -24.33 14.08
C ASP A 550 -20.05 -23.35 14.70
N ASN A 551 -20.85 -22.70 13.84
CA ASN A 551 -21.88 -21.70 14.19
C ASN A 551 -21.39 -20.42 14.91
N ARG A 552 -20.08 -20.10 14.89
CA ARG A 552 -19.54 -18.87 15.48
C ARG A 552 -20.03 -17.60 14.78
N PHE A 553 -20.21 -17.66 13.46
CA PHE A 553 -20.58 -16.50 12.64
C PHE A 553 -22.02 -16.59 12.12
N LYS A 554 -22.69 -15.43 12.07
CA LYS A 554 -24.08 -15.30 11.58
C LYS A 554 -24.15 -14.78 10.14
N CYS A 555 -23.11 -14.13 9.67
CA CYS A 555 -22.96 -13.73 8.26
C CYS A 555 -21.50 -13.55 7.89
N PHE A 556 -21.26 -13.58 6.58
CA PHE A 556 -19.97 -13.41 5.97
C PHE A 556 -19.99 -12.30 4.92
N ILE A 557 -18.85 -11.59 4.78
CA ILE A 557 -18.60 -10.69 3.64
C ILE A 557 -17.21 -11.00 3.07
N SER A 558 -17.17 -11.47 1.83
CA SER A 558 -15.95 -11.73 1.08
C SER A 558 -15.80 -10.72 -0.05
N HIS A 559 -14.69 -10.01 -0.11
CA HIS A 559 -14.32 -9.15 -1.24
C HIS A 559 -13.15 -9.78 -2.00
N CYS A 560 -13.33 -10.03 -3.30
CA CYS A 560 -12.33 -10.65 -4.18
C CYS A 560 -11.58 -11.84 -3.52
N GLY A 561 -12.33 -12.72 -2.83
CA GLY A 561 -11.77 -13.89 -2.17
C GLY A 561 -11.48 -15.04 -3.13
N LEU A 562 -10.41 -15.80 -2.87
CA LEU A 562 -10.10 -17.02 -3.59
C LEU A 562 -11.01 -18.14 -3.09
N PHE A 563 -11.69 -18.82 -4.02
CA PHE A 563 -12.63 -19.87 -3.69
C PHE A 563 -12.18 -21.26 -4.13
N ASN A 564 -11.70 -21.36 -5.37
CA ASN A 564 -11.23 -22.60 -5.99
C ASN A 564 -9.77 -22.44 -6.40
N LEU A 565 -8.85 -22.99 -5.63
CA LEU A 565 -7.42 -22.82 -5.83
C LEU A 565 -6.93 -23.39 -7.17
N GLU A 566 -7.60 -24.43 -7.71
CA GLU A 566 -7.24 -24.98 -9.02
C GLU A 566 -7.58 -24.00 -10.15
N SER A 567 -8.81 -23.47 -10.19
CA SER A 567 -9.21 -22.49 -11.19
C SER A 567 -8.48 -21.16 -11.01
N TRP A 568 -8.17 -20.76 -9.77
CA TRP A 568 -7.37 -19.59 -9.49
C TRP A 568 -5.94 -19.72 -10.01
N TYR A 569 -5.25 -20.84 -9.74
CA TYR A 569 -3.91 -21.09 -10.29
C TYR A 569 -3.87 -20.99 -11.82
N GLY A 570 -4.90 -21.50 -12.48
CA GLY A 570 -5.01 -21.47 -13.95
C GLY A 570 -5.40 -20.11 -14.54
N THR A 571 -5.70 -19.12 -13.69
CA THR A 571 -6.23 -17.80 -14.15
C THR A 571 -5.62 -16.60 -13.46
N THR A 572 -4.85 -16.75 -12.38
CA THR A 572 -4.09 -15.66 -11.76
C THR A 572 -2.91 -15.24 -12.66
N GLU A 573 -2.45 -14.00 -12.50
CA GLU A 573 -1.39 -13.43 -13.33
C GLU A 573 0.02 -13.69 -12.77
N GLU A 574 0.19 -13.79 -11.43
CA GLU A 574 1.48 -14.04 -10.79
C GLU A 574 1.61 -15.49 -10.31
N VAL A 575 2.03 -16.36 -11.23
CA VAL A 575 2.18 -17.80 -10.96
C VAL A 575 3.27 -18.07 -9.91
N PHE A 576 4.33 -17.24 -9.83
CA PHE A 576 5.37 -17.37 -8.82
C PHE A 576 4.81 -17.26 -7.40
N PHE A 577 3.85 -16.36 -7.16
CA PHE A 577 3.19 -16.24 -5.86
C PHE A 577 2.43 -17.54 -5.52
N ALA A 578 1.62 -18.05 -6.46
CA ALA A 578 0.91 -19.31 -6.27
C ALA A 578 1.87 -20.49 -6.01
N ASN A 579 2.99 -20.55 -6.72
CA ASN A 579 4.02 -21.58 -6.51
C ASN A 579 4.63 -21.52 -5.10
N SER A 580 4.96 -20.32 -4.63
CA SER A 580 5.52 -20.13 -3.29
C SER A 580 4.52 -20.48 -2.20
N ASP A 581 3.31 -19.93 -2.30
CA ASP A 581 2.34 -19.92 -1.21
C ASP A 581 1.46 -21.18 -1.13
N ILE A 582 1.13 -21.80 -2.26
CA ILE A 582 0.33 -23.06 -2.26
C ILE A 582 1.10 -24.29 -2.72
N GLY A 583 2.34 -24.13 -3.20
CA GLY A 583 3.28 -25.23 -3.43
C GLY A 583 3.32 -25.79 -4.83
N GLY A 584 3.00 -24.98 -5.86
CA GLY A 584 3.12 -25.34 -7.27
C GLY A 584 1.82 -25.63 -7.99
N PRO A 585 1.87 -26.14 -9.23
CA PRO A 585 0.70 -26.35 -10.07
C PRO A 585 -0.23 -27.47 -9.53
N TYR A 586 -1.50 -27.44 -9.94
CA TYR A 586 -2.49 -28.48 -9.63
C TYR A 586 -2.38 -29.72 -10.54
N TYR A 587 -1.38 -29.76 -11.40
CA TYR A 587 -1.07 -30.85 -12.34
C TYR A 587 0.40 -31.27 -12.23
N GLY A 588 0.77 -32.41 -12.85
CA GLY A 588 2.12 -32.98 -12.81
C GLY A 588 2.28 -34.06 -11.73
N ASP A 589 3.55 -34.43 -11.47
CA ASP A 589 3.87 -35.59 -10.63
C ASP A 589 3.81 -35.31 -9.13
N ALA A 590 3.91 -34.03 -8.71
CA ALA A 590 3.95 -33.60 -7.31
C ALA A 590 2.92 -32.50 -7.04
N ILE A 591 1.65 -32.87 -6.98
CA ILE A 591 0.55 -31.93 -6.70
C ILE A 591 0.53 -31.58 -5.22
N SER A 592 0.51 -30.29 -4.91
CA SER A 592 0.41 -29.80 -3.53
C SER A 592 -0.88 -30.26 -2.85
N GLU A 593 -0.79 -30.67 -1.60
CA GLU A 593 -1.95 -30.98 -0.77
C GLU A 593 -2.86 -29.77 -0.51
N SER A 594 -2.36 -28.54 -0.75
CA SER A 594 -3.13 -27.31 -0.61
C SER A 594 -4.41 -27.33 -1.46
N TYR A 595 -4.39 -27.92 -2.66
CA TYR A 595 -5.57 -28.03 -3.51
C TYR A 595 -6.69 -28.87 -2.92
N THR A 596 -6.37 -29.85 -2.09
CA THR A 596 -7.34 -30.72 -1.44
C THR A 596 -7.70 -30.28 -0.03
N LYS A 597 -6.73 -29.77 0.73
CA LYS A 597 -6.91 -29.39 2.14
C LYS A 597 -7.34 -27.94 2.31
N ASN A 598 -6.79 -27.03 1.49
CA ASN A 598 -6.94 -25.59 1.70
C ASN A 598 -7.91 -24.91 0.72
N SER A 599 -8.55 -25.65 -0.19
CA SER A 599 -9.42 -25.04 -1.20
C SER A 599 -10.88 -24.97 -0.73
N PRO A 600 -11.46 -23.76 -0.51
CA PRO A 600 -12.80 -23.59 0.06
C PRO A 600 -13.92 -24.29 -0.70
N HIS A 601 -13.84 -24.38 -2.03
CA HIS A 601 -14.85 -25.01 -2.87
C HIS A 601 -15.13 -26.48 -2.48
N ARG A 602 -14.15 -27.15 -1.89
CA ARG A 602 -14.29 -28.54 -1.43
C ARG A 602 -15.08 -28.68 -0.12
N MET A 603 -15.36 -27.55 0.54
CA MET A 603 -16.10 -27.51 1.81
C MET A 603 -17.51 -26.94 1.66
N VAL A 604 -17.97 -26.66 0.45
CA VAL A 604 -19.28 -26.06 0.17
C VAL A 604 -20.44 -26.87 0.83
N GLU A 605 -20.33 -28.19 0.92
CA GLU A 605 -21.34 -29.01 1.60
C GLU A 605 -21.59 -28.60 3.06
N LYS A 606 -20.60 -28.04 3.74
CA LYS A 606 -20.71 -27.56 5.12
C LYS A 606 -21.24 -26.11 5.22
N TRP A 607 -21.32 -25.38 4.13
CA TRP A 607 -21.77 -23.99 4.12
C TRP A 607 -23.27 -23.89 4.40
N ASN A 608 -23.64 -23.01 5.32
CA ASN A 608 -25.04 -22.78 5.72
C ASN A 608 -25.31 -21.33 6.18
N THR A 609 -24.30 -20.45 6.12
CA THR A 609 -24.34 -19.09 6.67
C THR A 609 -24.44 -18.06 5.56
N PRO A 610 -25.31 -17.03 5.70
CA PRO A 610 -25.48 -15.97 4.70
C PRO A 610 -24.17 -15.30 4.29
N MET A 611 -24.04 -14.97 2.98
CA MET A 611 -22.79 -14.48 2.40
C MET A 611 -23.00 -13.33 1.40
N LEU A 612 -22.33 -12.21 1.64
CA LEU A 612 -22.20 -11.12 0.67
C LEU A 612 -20.84 -11.24 -0.03
N ILE A 613 -20.84 -11.10 -1.36
CA ILE A 613 -19.65 -11.21 -2.20
C ILE A 613 -19.49 -9.93 -3.00
N PHE A 614 -18.31 -9.29 -2.90
CA PHE A 614 -17.91 -8.17 -3.75
C PHE A 614 -16.79 -8.60 -4.69
N HIS A 615 -16.83 -8.17 -5.97
CA HIS A 615 -15.75 -8.45 -6.91
C HIS A 615 -15.66 -7.38 -8.02
N GLY A 616 -14.44 -7.02 -8.43
CA GLY A 616 -14.16 -6.21 -9.62
C GLY A 616 -13.93 -7.11 -10.84
N GLU A 617 -14.47 -6.75 -12.01
CA GLU A 617 -14.27 -7.55 -13.24
C GLU A 617 -12.85 -7.43 -13.81
N GLN A 618 -12.13 -6.33 -13.46
CA GLN A 618 -10.75 -6.10 -13.89
C GLN A 618 -9.72 -6.57 -12.87
N ASP A 619 -10.12 -7.44 -11.95
CA ASP A 619 -9.23 -8.08 -11.00
C ASP A 619 -8.57 -9.31 -11.66
N PHE A 620 -7.27 -9.21 -11.96
CA PHE A 620 -6.51 -10.33 -12.54
C PHE A 620 -5.67 -11.06 -11.50
N ARG A 621 -5.47 -10.47 -10.31
CA ARG A 621 -4.84 -11.11 -9.16
C ARG A 621 -5.72 -12.22 -8.59
N VAL A 622 -6.99 -11.90 -8.34
CA VAL A 622 -8.03 -12.85 -7.97
C VAL A 622 -9.17 -12.72 -8.97
N PRO A 623 -9.10 -13.46 -10.09
CA PRO A 623 -10.05 -13.29 -11.18
C PRO A 623 -11.50 -13.46 -10.76
N VAL A 624 -12.39 -12.69 -11.39
CA VAL A 624 -13.81 -12.57 -11.04
C VAL A 624 -14.57 -13.90 -10.98
N ASN A 625 -14.09 -14.92 -11.71
CA ASN A 625 -14.67 -16.26 -11.66
C ASN A 625 -14.66 -16.84 -10.23
N GLN A 626 -13.71 -16.46 -9.36
CA GLN A 626 -13.66 -16.91 -7.98
C GLN A 626 -14.90 -16.47 -7.19
N GLY A 627 -15.31 -15.22 -7.35
CA GLY A 627 -16.55 -14.70 -6.77
C GLY A 627 -17.81 -15.31 -7.41
N MET A 628 -17.80 -15.51 -8.73
CA MET A 628 -18.91 -16.13 -9.45
C MET A 628 -19.13 -17.59 -9.04
N GLU A 629 -18.07 -18.38 -8.92
CA GLU A 629 -18.14 -19.77 -8.46
C GLU A 629 -18.70 -19.86 -7.03
N ALA A 630 -18.23 -19.00 -6.12
CA ALA A 630 -18.71 -18.96 -4.74
C ALA A 630 -20.19 -18.54 -4.64
N PHE A 631 -20.59 -17.50 -5.38
CA PHE A 631 -21.98 -17.04 -5.42
C PHE A 631 -22.92 -18.10 -5.96
N GLN A 632 -22.55 -18.74 -7.07
CA GLN A 632 -23.37 -19.82 -7.65
C GLN A 632 -23.53 -21.00 -6.67
N ALA A 633 -22.45 -21.38 -5.95
CA ALA A 633 -22.51 -22.42 -4.94
C ALA A 633 -23.49 -22.05 -3.82
N CYS A 634 -23.46 -20.83 -3.31
CA CYS A 634 -24.41 -20.34 -2.31
C CYS A 634 -25.86 -20.41 -2.80
N GLN A 635 -26.14 -19.90 -4.00
CA GLN A 635 -27.48 -19.86 -4.58
C GLN A 635 -28.05 -21.27 -4.77
N LEU A 636 -27.28 -22.19 -5.34
CA LEU A 636 -27.71 -23.57 -5.57
C LEU A 636 -27.95 -24.37 -4.28
N LYS A 637 -27.28 -24.00 -3.19
CA LYS A 637 -27.52 -24.56 -1.85
C LYS A 637 -28.66 -23.89 -1.08
N GLY A 638 -29.29 -22.85 -1.66
CA GLY A 638 -30.33 -22.08 -0.97
C GLY A 638 -29.81 -21.22 0.18
N ILE A 639 -28.52 -20.89 0.20
CA ILE A 639 -27.91 -19.98 1.16
C ILE A 639 -28.23 -18.55 0.75
N ASP A 640 -28.80 -17.75 1.68
CA ASP A 640 -29.04 -16.33 1.40
C ASP A 640 -27.72 -15.64 1.05
N SER A 641 -27.63 -15.12 -0.16
CA SER A 641 -26.40 -14.54 -0.70
C SER A 641 -26.70 -13.45 -1.71
N LYS A 642 -25.77 -12.49 -1.77
CA LYS A 642 -25.79 -11.37 -2.72
C LYS A 642 -24.39 -11.21 -3.30
N MET A 643 -24.31 -10.93 -4.60
CA MET A 643 -23.08 -10.55 -5.28
C MET A 643 -23.19 -9.11 -5.78
N ILE A 644 -22.18 -8.30 -5.47
CA ILE A 644 -22.00 -6.93 -5.99
C ILE A 644 -20.80 -6.96 -6.91
N LEU A 645 -21.07 -6.78 -8.20
CA LEU A 645 -20.06 -6.81 -9.25
C LEU A 645 -19.77 -5.38 -9.70
N PHE A 646 -18.48 -5.05 -9.83
CA PHE A 646 -18.00 -3.75 -10.30
C PHE A 646 -17.30 -3.89 -11.66
N PRO A 647 -17.97 -3.57 -12.78
CA PRO A 647 -17.44 -3.83 -14.12
C PRO A 647 -16.13 -3.10 -14.45
N ASN A 648 -15.91 -1.93 -13.83
CA ASN A 648 -14.77 -1.06 -14.11
C ASN A 648 -13.82 -0.91 -12.91
N GLU A 649 -13.91 -1.80 -11.92
CA GLU A 649 -12.97 -1.84 -10.79
C GLU A 649 -12.08 -3.09 -10.87
N ASN A 650 -10.90 -2.95 -10.31
CA ASN A 650 -9.92 -4.02 -10.17
C ASN A 650 -9.99 -4.68 -8.79
N HIS A 651 -8.87 -5.15 -8.28
CA HIS A 651 -8.73 -5.73 -6.92
C HIS A 651 -9.11 -4.74 -5.80
N PHE A 652 -9.10 -3.43 -6.10
CA PHE A 652 -9.45 -2.34 -5.21
C PHE A 652 -10.66 -1.58 -5.78
N VAL A 653 -11.56 -1.09 -4.92
CA VAL A 653 -12.65 -0.20 -5.32
C VAL A 653 -12.15 1.23 -5.18
N LEU A 654 -11.76 1.84 -6.30
CA LEU A 654 -11.05 3.13 -6.32
C LEU A 654 -11.95 4.31 -6.67
N ASN A 655 -13.01 4.08 -7.47
CA ASN A 655 -13.97 5.13 -7.77
C ASN A 655 -14.76 5.53 -6.51
N PRO A 656 -14.84 6.83 -6.15
CA PRO A 656 -15.47 7.28 -4.91
C PRO A 656 -16.95 6.92 -4.81
N GLN A 657 -17.72 6.93 -5.90
CA GLN A 657 -19.13 6.56 -5.88
C GLN A 657 -19.30 5.05 -5.68
N ASN A 658 -18.49 4.22 -6.35
CA ASN A 658 -18.47 2.77 -6.15
C ASN A 658 -18.09 2.41 -4.70
N ALA A 659 -17.14 3.12 -4.11
CA ALA A 659 -16.74 2.92 -2.73
C ALA A 659 -17.86 3.27 -1.72
N ILE A 660 -18.63 4.32 -1.97
CA ILE A 660 -19.81 4.65 -1.15
C ILE A 660 -20.87 3.54 -1.27
N ILE A 661 -21.15 3.05 -2.48
CA ILE A 661 -22.08 1.91 -2.69
C ILE A 661 -21.57 0.67 -1.97
N TRP A 662 -20.27 0.38 -2.08
CA TRP A 662 -19.63 -0.73 -1.37
C TRP A 662 -19.90 -0.66 0.13
N HIS A 663 -19.69 0.49 0.78
CA HIS A 663 -19.94 0.68 2.20
C HIS A 663 -21.44 0.53 2.55
N ARG A 664 -22.33 1.09 1.75
CA ARG A 664 -23.78 1.00 1.99
C ARG A 664 -24.26 -0.45 1.95
N GLU A 665 -23.85 -1.22 0.95
CA GLU A 665 -24.22 -2.63 0.83
C GLU A 665 -23.56 -3.49 1.93
N PHE A 666 -22.31 -3.16 2.31
CA PHE A 666 -21.58 -3.79 3.39
C PHE A 666 -22.34 -3.67 4.72
N TYR A 667 -22.73 -2.45 5.11
CA TYR A 667 -23.44 -2.24 6.37
C TYR A 667 -24.90 -2.72 6.32
N ALA A 668 -25.58 -2.58 5.20
CA ALA A 668 -26.94 -3.13 5.05
C ALA A 668 -26.96 -4.66 5.24
N TRP A 669 -25.92 -5.35 4.76
CA TRP A 669 -25.78 -6.79 4.97
C TRP A 669 -25.52 -7.14 6.44
N LEU A 670 -24.57 -6.47 7.06
CA LEU A 670 -24.24 -6.69 8.47
C LEU A 670 -25.44 -6.41 9.38
N ASP A 671 -26.15 -5.30 9.16
CA ASP A 671 -27.30 -4.90 9.94
C ASP A 671 -28.46 -5.91 9.84
N LYS A 672 -28.66 -6.50 8.66
CA LYS A 672 -29.68 -7.56 8.45
C LYS A 672 -29.49 -8.78 9.34
N TYR A 673 -28.24 -9.16 9.66
CA TYR A 673 -27.95 -10.39 10.40
C TYR A 673 -27.43 -10.17 11.83
N LEU A 674 -26.88 -8.99 12.12
CA LEU A 674 -26.22 -8.73 13.39
C LEU A 674 -26.92 -7.68 14.25
N LYS A 675 -27.88 -6.93 13.72
CA LYS A 675 -28.75 -6.03 14.48
C LYS A 675 -30.18 -6.55 14.51
#